data_0ed863124641202c34b6135a94a7dc54
#
_entry.id   0ed863124641202c34b6135a94a7dc54
#
_cell.length_a   1.000
_cell.length_b   1.000
_cell.length_c   1.000
_cell.angle_alpha   90.00
_cell.angle_beta   90.00
_cell.angle_gamma   90.00
#
_symmetry.space_group_name_H-M   'P 1'
#
loop_
_entity.id
_entity.type
_entity.pdbx_description
1 polymer ?
#
loop_
_entity_poly.entity_id
_entity_poly.type
_entity_poly.pdbx_seq_one_letter_code
_entity_poly.pdbx_strand_id
1 'polypeptide(L)'
;MSNKIKRFLLCLLAVSTMTVSGNIYADDTDESGAAAVDETTDDSGDEAAAEKVKRTETKEKEIELSLQDAELYLEKIGTIDGLDIYYKQDKIDDFLWEREYGEKPKKKDYTDEQAAFADKVDEIKKLGELTAFDTETGTAVASFESGTKCDDGKLFVSEAGRYIIVTDEEVTKPLRMRKIISSLDSTTAFLSADGNTLELLDDDLKDIDDIFTYAREEDGIRIYEAKSGEFAWVSADMSHYYGAFEYGAESDKLRMIVDKRNAIFGVENLETGYIWWSSPLEATQDTVATQLLVDEMRSSNVMRYGDVANRSNNNLLRSGTDDCTISVSDIDGGIRVVYNYSKSGFKYPVEYTIEDDHLKASVKVSEIEETTSGKIITEMTVLGSFGAAFDKEDGYFVIPDGSGALVRFNNNRTMQANTYMQKVYGSDVTVVPATKGAVTEQIYLPVYGIVKEDNAMLVVASKGDSNATLTTNVSKQSNSSYNFCNFTFTLRGTDSFYMSGNSNEKFTVFESGDIISDDIELLYYPIAKEDASYVDVAQRYRQYLLEEDGVKIRSQADTASMYVDLYGGVQKKRPILGIPVTLKTPITSYSQAEEILSKLKDKGVDDVVASYSNWTNDGIKNKVDTDAKPSGTLGGKSDFQSLRDFIDESGYTLYPVSDNRDFYSGNGYYSFSDTAVRVSGSYSRIVSYDRAYGIPDGFKKNMSLLSPSYFGDIFSDLSSSYSDADLGGISVANLTTSLYGDYGKKSVSRYNAMEMLKKGYEQLDSSLGNGILADSANAYALPYVSHITNVPLSSSHFDVFDEDIPFYQLVMHGVIPYSTTAINGDADSETLLLMAIATGSNLSYDMIYEETSELKDTEYDSYYYANYEHWIDTATEEYKLLDPILRDVSDSFITGYDVENDGNYITTTYENGTVVKVDLEAKTVDYNGKLIDLSQYSQEGGIRF
;
A
#
# COMPACT_ATOMS: atom_id res chain seq x y z
N MET A 1 14.14 -5.04 48.97
CA MET A 1 13.30 -4.19 48.14
C MET A 1 11.87 -4.65 48.22
N SER A 2 11.01 -3.80 48.76
CA SER A 2 9.62 -4.11 49.15
C SER A 2 8.72 -4.38 47.95
N ASN A 3 7.76 -5.29 48.12
CA ASN A 3 6.72 -5.66 47.12
C ASN A 3 5.89 -4.46 46.62
N LYS A 4 5.99 -3.29 47.19
CA LYS A 4 5.36 -2.04 46.71
C LYS A 4 6.09 -1.43 45.53
N ILE A 5 7.40 -1.62 45.40
CA ILE A 5 8.23 -1.11 44.28
C ILE A 5 8.02 -1.98 43.02
N LYS A 6 7.82 -3.28 43.21
CA LYS A 6 7.50 -4.18 42.08
C LYS A 6 6.10 -3.91 41.48
N ARG A 7 5.13 -3.51 42.29
CA ARG A 7 3.80 -3.13 41.81
C ARG A 7 3.80 -1.76 41.12
N PHE A 8 4.65 -0.86 41.52
CA PHE A 8 4.80 0.46 40.88
C PHE A 8 5.51 0.37 39.53
N LEU A 9 6.51 -0.49 39.41
CA LEU A 9 7.18 -0.75 38.12
C LEU A 9 6.28 -1.53 37.13
N LEU A 10 5.40 -2.42 37.62
CA LEU A 10 4.42 -3.10 36.75
C LEU A 10 3.30 -2.15 36.26
N CYS A 11 2.93 -1.14 37.06
CA CYS A 11 1.99 -0.11 36.60
C CYS A 11 2.61 0.88 35.60
N LEU A 12 3.92 1.13 35.67
CA LEU A 12 4.61 2.00 34.72
C LEU A 12 4.85 1.30 33.35
N LEU A 13 5.04 -0.01 33.35
CA LEU A 13 5.11 -0.80 32.13
C LEU A 13 3.73 -0.99 31.42
N ALA A 14 2.63 -0.89 32.15
CA ALA A 14 1.29 -0.98 31.59
C ALA A 14 0.77 0.35 31.00
N VAL A 15 1.43 1.48 31.25
CA VAL A 15 1.04 2.81 30.74
C VAL A 15 1.82 3.21 29.48
N SER A 16 2.93 2.52 29.17
CA SER A 16 3.74 2.82 27.98
C SER A 16 3.33 2.08 26.70
N THR A 17 2.25 1.25 26.75
CA THR A 17 1.77 0.50 25.58
C THR A 17 0.42 0.96 25.04
N MET A 18 -0.04 2.16 25.42
CA MET A 18 -1.31 2.68 24.90
C MET A 18 -1.15 4.07 24.29
N THR A 19 -0.55 4.17 23.14
CA THR A 19 -0.81 5.29 22.21
C THR A 19 -0.27 5.00 20.81
N VAL A 20 -0.73 3.94 20.17
CA VAL A 20 -0.95 3.95 18.72
C VAL A 20 -2.30 3.28 18.52
N SER A 21 -3.31 4.07 18.24
CA SER A 21 -4.68 3.60 18.06
C SER A 21 -4.84 3.00 16.66
N GLY A 22 -4.62 1.70 16.56
CA GLY A 22 -5.37 0.88 15.64
C GLY A 22 -6.71 0.58 16.32
N ASN A 23 -7.81 0.82 15.64
CA ASN A 23 -9.15 0.50 16.15
C ASN A 23 -9.29 -1.01 16.35
N ILE A 24 -9.27 -1.46 17.58
CA ILE A 24 -9.72 -2.80 17.95
C ILE A 24 -11.18 -2.68 18.33
N TYR A 25 -12.02 -3.39 17.63
CA TYR A 25 -13.41 -3.63 17.99
C TYR A 25 -13.46 -4.36 19.33
N ALA A 26 -14.17 -3.79 20.31
CA ALA A 26 -14.65 -4.51 21.46
C ALA A 26 -16.13 -4.78 21.24
N ASP A 27 -16.47 -6.05 21.14
CA ASP A 27 -17.80 -6.58 21.17
C ASP A 27 -18.22 -6.66 22.65
N ASP A 28 -19.21 -5.88 23.05
CA ASP A 28 -19.86 -6.01 24.34
C ASP A 28 -21.23 -6.67 24.15
N THR A 29 -21.24 -7.98 24.40
CA THR A 29 -22.47 -8.70 24.70
C THR A 29 -22.91 -8.39 26.12
N ASP A 30 -24.07 -7.83 26.32
CA ASP A 30 -24.87 -8.10 27.51
C ASP A 30 -26.37 -8.11 27.22
N GLU A 31 -26.93 -9.13 27.76
CA GLU A 31 -28.33 -9.56 27.68
C GLU A 31 -29.29 -8.64 28.42
N SER A 32 -30.50 -8.78 27.99
CA SER A 32 -31.79 -8.84 28.74
C SER A 32 -32.72 -7.65 28.63
N GLY A 33 -33.93 -8.00 28.32
CA GLY A 33 -35.13 -7.32 28.84
C GLY A 33 -36.21 -7.05 27.80
N ALA A 34 -37.13 -7.99 27.74
CA ALA A 34 -38.41 -7.86 27.05
C ALA A 34 -39.29 -6.73 27.58
N ALA A 35 -40.05 -6.09 26.74
CA ALA A 35 -41.47 -5.82 26.93
C ALA A 35 -42.12 -5.21 25.68
N ALA A 36 -43.28 -5.75 25.42
CA ALA A 36 -44.17 -5.45 24.31
C ALA A 36 -44.98 -4.14 24.51
N VAL A 37 -45.79 -3.89 23.45
CA VAL A 37 -47.04 -3.10 23.33
C VAL A 37 -46.84 -1.83 22.51
N ASP A 38 -47.46 -1.72 21.39
CA ASP A 38 -48.79 -1.71 20.84
C ASP A 38 -49.00 -0.52 19.91
N GLU A 39 -49.55 -0.81 18.75
CA GLU A 39 -50.42 -0.08 17.83
C GLU A 39 -50.43 1.45 17.75
N THR A 40 -50.40 2.07 16.59
CA THR A 40 -51.53 2.42 15.71
C THR A 40 -51.11 3.28 14.51
N THR A 41 -51.57 2.81 13.36
CA THR A 41 -52.32 3.42 12.24
C THR A 41 -51.89 4.71 11.54
N ASP A 42 -51.95 4.53 10.20
CA ASP A 42 -52.39 5.41 9.08
C ASP A 42 -51.41 6.42 8.50
N ASP A 43 -51.22 6.56 7.23
CA ASP A 43 -51.99 6.47 5.99
C ASP A 43 -51.17 6.96 4.79
N SER A 44 -51.34 6.31 3.66
CA SER A 44 -51.21 6.80 2.26
C SER A 44 -49.92 7.41 1.70
N GLY A 45 -49.46 6.78 0.63
CA GLY A 45 -48.56 7.32 -0.37
C GLY A 45 -48.22 6.30 -1.45
N ASP A 46 -48.89 6.34 -2.60
CA ASP A 46 -48.66 5.54 -3.77
C ASP A 46 -47.16 5.54 -4.18
N GLU A 47 -46.56 4.38 -4.21
CA GLU A 47 -45.37 4.10 -5.04
C GLU A 47 -45.57 2.75 -5.71
N ALA A 48 -45.26 2.73 -7.03
CA ALA A 48 -45.37 1.60 -7.90
C ALA A 48 -44.53 0.43 -7.33
N ALA A 49 -45.23 -0.64 -6.98
CA ALA A 49 -44.63 -1.87 -6.52
C ALA A 49 -43.85 -2.53 -7.65
N ALA A 50 -42.53 -2.52 -7.54
CA ALA A 50 -41.73 -3.57 -8.15
C ALA A 50 -42.15 -4.88 -7.45
N GLU A 51 -42.74 -5.80 -8.18
CA GLU A 51 -43.14 -7.13 -7.70
C GLU A 51 -41.88 -7.86 -7.25
N LYS A 52 -41.67 -7.92 -5.92
CA LYS A 52 -40.74 -8.87 -5.33
C LYS A 52 -41.28 -10.28 -5.59
N VAL A 53 -40.66 -10.97 -6.55
CA VAL A 53 -40.85 -12.40 -6.71
C VAL A 53 -40.42 -13.08 -5.40
N LYS A 54 -41.38 -13.60 -4.64
CA LYS A 54 -41.10 -14.37 -3.45
C LYS A 54 -40.34 -15.63 -3.90
N ARG A 55 -39.12 -15.82 -3.40
CA ARG A 55 -38.46 -17.12 -3.34
C ARG A 55 -39.45 -18.10 -2.72
N THR A 56 -39.87 -19.09 -3.47
CA THR A 56 -40.65 -20.23 -2.92
C THR A 56 -39.62 -21.26 -2.49
N GLU A 57 -39.02 -21.08 -1.31
CA GLU A 57 -38.33 -22.18 -0.64
C GLU A 57 -39.36 -23.29 -0.40
N THR A 58 -39.24 -24.39 -1.11
CA THR A 58 -40.08 -25.58 -0.90
C THR A 58 -39.53 -26.28 0.34
N LYS A 59 -40.22 -26.15 1.46
CA LYS A 59 -39.97 -27.00 2.65
C LYS A 59 -40.17 -28.46 2.26
N GLU A 60 -39.17 -29.30 2.49
CA GLU A 60 -39.31 -30.76 2.40
C GLU A 60 -40.43 -31.18 3.35
N LYS A 61 -41.55 -31.59 2.78
CA LYS A 61 -42.64 -32.21 3.54
C LYS A 61 -42.38 -33.70 3.57
N GLU A 62 -42.57 -34.33 4.71
CA GLU A 62 -42.65 -35.80 4.77
C GLU A 62 -43.70 -36.23 3.73
N ILE A 63 -43.27 -36.98 2.72
CA ILE A 63 -44.13 -37.47 1.64
C ILE A 63 -44.46 -38.91 2.00
N GLU A 64 -45.68 -39.16 2.32
CA GLU A 64 -46.17 -40.53 2.68
C GLU A 64 -46.49 -41.38 1.43
N LEU A 65 -46.37 -40.84 0.22
CA LEU A 65 -46.66 -41.55 -1.02
C LEU A 65 -45.54 -42.56 -1.32
N SER A 66 -45.90 -43.79 -1.64
CA SER A 66 -44.95 -44.82 -2.04
C SER A 66 -44.67 -44.79 -3.55
N LEU A 67 -43.55 -45.37 -4.00
CA LEU A 67 -43.22 -45.54 -5.41
C LEU A 67 -44.33 -46.30 -6.18
N GLN A 68 -44.94 -47.30 -5.56
CA GLN A 68 -46.07 -48.04 -6.18
C GLN A 68 -47.30 -47.15 -6.43
N ASP A 69 -47.58 -46.24 -5.51
CA ASP A 69 -48.67 -45.28 -5.71
C ASP A 69 -48.28 -44.23 -6.81
N ALA A 70 -47.02 -43.82 -6.88
CA ALA A 70 -46.55 -42.91 -7.92
C ALA A 70 -46.67 -43.55 -9.31
N GLU A 71 -46.32 -44.84 -9.46
CA GLU A 71 -46.48 -45.59 -10.69
C GLU A 71 -47.95 -45.69 -11.16
N LEU A 72 -48.88 -45.69 -10.23
CA LEU A 72 -50.30 -45.75 -10.53
C LEU A 72 -50.93 -44.41 -10.92
N TYR A 73 -50.45 -43.31 -10.30
CA TYR A 73 -51.15 -42.04 -10.36
C TYR A 73 -50.41 -40.89 -11.04
N LEU A 74 -49.09 -41.02 -11.18
CA LEU A 74 -48.21 -40.01 -11.78
C LEU A 74 -47.57 -40.55 -13.07
N GLU A 75 -47.13 -39.63 -13.93
CA GLU A 75 -46.42 -39.97 -15.17
C GLU A 75 -44.92 -40.08 -14.89
N LYS A 76 -44.28 -41.21 -15.13
CA LYS A 76 -42.85 -41.36 -15.00
C LYS A 76 -42.15 -40.70 -16.18
N ILE A 77 -41.30 -39.76 -15.91
CA ILE A 77 -40.56 -39.03 -16.93
C ILE A 77 -39.13 -39.52 -17.12
N GLY A 78 -38.56 -40.22 -16.14
CA GLY A 78 -37.23 -40.80 -16.27
C GLY A 78 -36.66 -41.34 -14.97
N THR A 79 -35.42 -41.86 -15.03
CA THR A 79 -34.65 -42.33 -13.91
C THR A 79 -33.27 -41.76 -13.98
N ILE A 80 -32.79 -41.10 -12.90
CA ILE A 80 -31.48 -40.51 -12.79
C ILE A 80 -30.85 -40.84 -11.45
N ASP A 81 -29.63 -41.37 -11.43
CA ASP A 81 -28.86 -41.71 -10.20
C ASP A 81 -29.64 -42.51 -9.18
N GLY A 82 -30.42 -43.50 -9.62
CA GLY A 82 -31.21 -44.30 -8.73
C GLY A 82 -32.49 -43.62 -8.23
N LEU A 83 -32.88 -42.51 -8.79
CA LEU A 83 -34.12 -41.83 -8.51
C LEU A 83 -35.07 -41.95 -9.71
N ASP A 84 -36.27 -42.36 -9.47
CA ASP A 84 -37.37 -42.32 -10.43
C ASP A 84 -38.12 -41.01 -10.29
N ILE A 85 -38.23 -40.27 -11.40
CA ILE A 85 -38.86 -38.94 -11.46
C ILE A 85 -40.25 -39.04 -12.06
N TYR A 86 -41.22 -38.55 -11.34
CA TYR A 86 -42.64 -38.54 -11.75
C TYR A 86 -43.16 -37.12 -11.86
N TYR A 87 -43.96 -36.89 -12.92
CA TYR A 87 -44.59 -35.60 -13.19
C TYR A 87 -46.06 -35.65 -12.76
N LYS A 88 -46.51 -34.62 -12.08
CA LYS A 88 -47.91 -34.41 -11.72
C LYS A 88 -48.59 -33.54 -12.76
N GLN A 89 -49.56 -34.10 -13.48
CA GLN A 89 -50.27 -33.38 -14.52
C GLN A 89 -51.11 -32.22 -13.94
N ASP A 90 -51.31 -31.19 -14.76
CA ASP A 90 -52.24 -30.12 -14.43
C ASP A 90 -53.66 -30.68 -14.20
N LYS A 91 -54.36 -30.17 -13.17
CA LYS A 91 -55.69 -30.64 -12.80
C LYS A 91 -55.72 -32.12 -12.46
N ILE A 92 -54.71 -32.64 -11.81
CA ILE A 92 -54.55 -34.05 -11.47
C ILE A 92 -55.82 -34.66 -10.79
N ASP A 93 -56.53 -33.86 -10.00
CA ASP A 93 -57.77 -34.26 -9.34
C ASP A 93 -58.85 -34.67 -10.37
N ASP A 94 -59.15 -33.78 -11.32
CA ASP A 94 -60.14 -34.01 -12.34
C ASP A 94 -59.75 -35.23 -13.22
N PHE A 95 -58.44 -35.26 -13.62
CA PHE A 95 -57.89 -36.33 -14.44
C PHE A 95 -58.03 -37.71 -13.79
N LEU A 96 -57.70 -37.86 -12.51
CA LEU A 96 -57.74 -39.15 -11.80
C LEU A 96 -59.15 -39.63 -11.59
N TRP A 97 -60.09 -38.72 -11.26
CA TRP A 97 -61.50 -39.07 -11.12
C TRP A 97 -62.15 -39.47 -12.43
N GLU A 98 -61.84 -38.77 -13.51
CA GLU A 98 -62.32 -39.13 -14.88
C GLU A 98 -61.79 -40.50 -15.31
N ARG A 99 -60.46 -40.73 -15.03
CA ARG A 99 -59.85 -42.04 -15.36
C ARG A 99 -60.47 -43.26 -14.65
N GLU A 100 -60.71 -43.15 -13.34
CA GLU A 100 -61.13 -44.27 -12.52
C GLU A 100 -62.62 -44.45 -12.45
N TYR A 101 -63.38 -43.38 -12.46
CA TYR A 101 -64.83 -43.40 -12.26
C TYR A 101 -65.64 -42.70 -13.36
N GLY A 102 -64.98 -42.12 -14.37
CA GLY A 102 -65.62 -41.38 -15.45
C GLY A 102 -66.18 -40.04 -15.09
N GLU A 103 -66.52 -39.80 -13.82
CA GLU A 103 -67.02 -38.52 -13.32
C GLU A 103 -66.81 -38.43 -11.79
N LYS A 104 -66.48 -37.27 -11.27
CA LYS A 104 -66.26 -37.01 -9.84
C LYS A 104 -67.61 -36.87 -9.14
N PRO A 105 -68.03 -37.88 -8.27
CA PRO A 105 -69.28 -37.75 -7.53
C PRO A 105 -69.28 -36.64 -6.52
N LYS A 106 -70.43 -36.20 -6.02
CA LYS A 106 -70.49 -35.27 -4.87
C LYS A 106 -70.02 -35.95 -3.61
N LYS A 107 -69.16 -35.29 -2.83
CA LYS A 107 -68.53 -35.85 -1.61
C LYS A 107 -69.45 -36.56 -0.65
N LYS A 108 -70.75 -36.17 -0.59
CA LYS A 108 -71.77 -36.80 0.27
C LYS A 108 -72.27 -38.16 -0.27
N ASP A 109 -71.97 -38.48 -1.51
CA ASP A 109 -72.47 -39.65 -2.21
C ASP A 109 -71.31 -40.67 -2.46
N TYR A 110 -70.16 -40.52 -1.84
CA TYR A 110 -69.02 -41.41 -1.98
C TYR A 110 -69.30 -42.79 -1.38
N THR A 111 -68.91 -43.81 -2.11
CA THR A 111 -68.76 -45.16 -1.53
C THR A 111 -67.49 -45.23 -0.67
N ASP A 112 -67.33 -46.27 0.19
CA ASP A 112 -66.10 -46.42 0.98
C ASP A 112 -64.83 -46.49 0.09
N GLU A 113 -64.87 -47.13 -1.08
CA GLU A 113 -63.78 -47.18 -2.04
C GLU A 113 -63.49 -45.80 -2.64
N GLN A 114 -64.53 -45.07 -2.99
CA GLN A 114 -64.40 -43.69 -3.47
C GLN A 114 -63.90 -42.71 -2.43
N ALA A 115 -64.20 -42.90 -1.16
CA ALA A 115 -63.67 -42.11 -0.06
C ALA A 115 -62.15 -42.38 0.12
N ALA A 116 -61.76 -43.66 0.11
CA ALA A 116 -60.33 -44.02 0.17
C ALA A 116 -59.54 -43.47 -1.02
N PHE A 117 -60.14 -43.52 -2.23
CA PHE A 117 -59.55 -42.93 -3.44
C PHE A 117 -59.43 -41.42 -3.35
N ALA A 118 -60.45 -40.74 -2.80
CA ALA A 118 -60.41 -39.29 -2.58
C ALA A 118 -59.30 -38.88 -1.62
N ASP A 119 -59.07 -39.63 -0.55
CA ASP A 119 -57.96 -39.40 0.37
C ASP A 119 -56.62 -39.54 -0.30
N LYS A 120 -56.44 -40.54 -1.21
CA LYS A 120 -55.23 -40.70 -1.99
C LYS A 120 -55.02 -39.58 -2.97
N VAL A 121 -56.06 -39.15 -3.69
CA VAL A 121 -55.99 -38.01 -4.60
C VAL A 121 -55.61 -36.71 -3.83
N ASP A 122 -56.13 -36.53 -2.62
CA ASP A 122 -55.77 -35.37 -1.80
C ASP A 122 -54.30 -35.43 -1.30
N GLU A 123 -53.74 -36.63 -1.11
CA GLU A 123 -52.26 -36.76 -0.88
C GLU A 123 -51.47 -36.38 -2.11
N ILE A 124 -51.82 -36.89 -3.31
CA ILE A 124 -51.14 -36.58 -4.59
C ILE A 124 -51.18 -35.08 -4.92
N LYS A 125 -52.28 -34.41 -4.63
CA LYS A 125 -52.40 -32.96 -4.83
C LYS A 125 -51.43 -32.13 -3.97
N LYS A 126 -50.98 -32.62 -2.84
CA LYS A 126 -50.01 -31.95 -1.99
C LYS A 126 -48.57 -32.02 -2.53
N LEU A 127 -48.31 -32.92 -3.47
CA LEU A 127 -47.02 -33.04 -4.13
C LEU A 127 -46.78 -31.81 -5.02
N GLY A 128 -45.50 -31.49 -5.20
CA GLY A 128 -45.06 -30.56 -6.23
C GLY A 128 -45.29 -31.08 -7.64
N GLU A 129 -44.96 -30.31 -8.62
CA GLU A 129 -45.11 -30.65 -10.06
C GLU A 129 -44.26 -31.88 -10.43
N LEU A 130 -43.08 -31.99 -9.83
CA LEU A 130 -42.19 -33.15 -9.95
C LEU A 130 -41.92 -33.79 -8.59
N THR A 131 -41.86 -35.11 -8.54
CA THR A 131 -41.51 -35.86 -7.33
C THR A 131 -40.51 -36.93 -7.68
N ALA A 132 -39.41 -37.00 -6.92
CA ALA A 132 -38.35 -38.02 -7.04
C ALA A 132 -38.50 -39.09 -6.00
N PHE A 133 -38.42 -40.37 -6.42
CA PHE A 133 -38.48 -41.53 -5.57
C PHE A 133 -37.19 -42.33 -5.69
N ASP A 134 -36.65 -42.76 -4.54
CA ASP A 134 -35.48 -43.66 -4.51
C ASP A 134 -35.91 -45.05 -5.01
N THR A 135 -35.22 -45.61 -6.01
CA THR A 135 -35.59 -46.87 -6.65
C THR A 135 -35.31 -48.09 -5.75
N GLU A 136 -34.38 -47.99 -4.78
CA GLU A 136 -34.06 -49.09 -3.87
C GLU A 136 -35.01 -49.12 -2.68
N THR A 137 -35.33 -47.98 -2.12
CA THR A 137 -36.19 -47.88 -0.93
C THR A 137 -37.66 -47.71 -1.26
N GLY A 138 -37.99 -47.25 -2.46
CA GLY A 138 -39.35 -46.96 -2.90
C GLY A 138 -39.97 -45.74 -2.19
N THR A 139 -39.15 -44.92 -1.54
CA THR A 139 -39.62 -43.75 -0.78
C THR A 139 -39.42 -42.45 -1.58
N ALA A 140 -40.34 -41.50 -1.43
CA ALA A 140 -40.15 -40.17 -1.99
C ALA A 140 -39.06 -39.43 -1.25
N VAL A 141 -38.08 -38.96 -1.99
CA VAL A 141 -36.91 -38.23 -1.42
C VAL A 141 -37.01 -36.73 -1.62
N ALA A 142 -37.77 -36.26 -2.64
CA ALA A 142 -37.95 -34.82 -2.88
C ALA A 142 -39.25 -34.57 -3.69
N SER A 143 -39.87 -33.42 -3.50
CA SER A 143 -40.99 -32.93 -4.31
C SER A 143 -40.76 -31.42 -4.61
N PHE A 144 -40.95 -31.04 -5.85
CA PHE A 144 -40.57 -29.73 -6.36
C PHE A 144 -41.78 -29.01 -6.97
N GLU A 145 -41.89 -27.72 -6.75
CA GLU A 145 -42.82 -26.84 -7.48
C GLU A 145 -42.09 -26.19 -8.67
N SER A 146 -42.80 -25.76 -9.68
CA SER A 146 -42.20 -25.06 -10.82
C SER A 146 -41.54 -23.75 -10.36
N GLY A 147 -40.27 -23.66 -10.60
CA GLY A 147 -39.46 -22.46 -10.39
C GLY A 147 -39.43 -21.56 -11.62
N THR A 148 -38.36 -20.89 -11.84
CA THR A 148 -38.11 -19.98 -12.96
C THR A 148 -38.10 -20.72 -14.30
N LYS A 149 -38.59 -20.08 -15.36
CA LYS A 149 -38.35 -20.54 -16.72
C LYS A 149 -36.96 -20.10 -17.15
N CYS A 150 -36.14 -21.02 -17.63
CA CYS A 150 -34.96 -20.72 -18.45
C CYS A 150 -35.40 -20.74 -19.95
N ASP A 151 -34.54 -20.19 -20.82
CA ASP A 151 -34.82 -20.12 -22.28
C ASP A 151 -35.10 -21.50 -22.92
N ASP A 152 -34.54 -22.57 -22.33
CA ASP A 152 -34.64 -23.95 -22.82
C ASP A 152 -35.41 -24.91 -21.89
N GLY A 153 -36.12 -24.44 -20.85
CA GLY A 153 -36.83 -25.35 -19.97
C GLY A 153 -37.43 -24.81 -18.70
N LYS A 154 -37.87 -25.72 -17.80
CA LYS A 154 -38.33 -25.37 -16.45
C LYS A 154 -37.28 -25.84 -15.42
N LEU A 155 -36.97 -24.95 -14.50
CA LEU A 155 -36.06 -25.20 -13.38
C LEU A 155 -36.84 -25.47 -12.10
N PHE A 156 -36.46 -26.52 -11.39
CA PHE A 156 -37.01 -26.92 -10.09
C PHE A 156 -35.89 -27.01 -9.05
N VAL A 157 -36.02 -26.27 -7.98
CA VAL A 157 -34.98 -26.17 -6.93
C VAL A 157 -35.51 -26.71 -5.61
N SER A 158 -34.74 -27.60 -4.94
CA SER A 158 -35.03 -28.08 -3.58
C SER A 158 -34.16 -27.39 -2.53
N GLU A 159 -34.61 -27.40 -1.24
CA GLU A 159 -33.82 -26.86 -0.10
C GLU A 159 -32.44 -27.52 0.06
N ALA A 160 -32.28 -28.76 -0.39
CA ALA A 160 -30.99 -29.47 -0.34
C ALA A 160 -29.98 -28.98 -1.41
N GLY A 161 -30.29 -27.91 -2.16
CA GLY A 161 -29.45 -27.36 -3.20
C GLY A 161 -29.29 -28.27 -4.42
N ARG A 162 -30.25 -29.16 -4.66
CA ARG A 162 -30.35 -29.97 -5.85
C ARG A 162 -31.47 -29.42 -6.72
N TYR A 163 -31.28 -29.41 -8.04
CA TYR A 163 -32.34 -29.01 -8.97
C TYR A 163 -32.43 -29.94 -10.15
N ILE A 164 -33.55 -29.86 -10.85
CA ILE A 164 -33.88 -30.67 -12.03
C ILE A 164 -34.33 -29.72 -13.13
N ILE A 165 -33.69 -29.80 -14.28
CA ILE A 165 -34.11 -29.09 -15.47
C ILE A 165 -34.95 -30.01 -16.32
N VAL A 166 -36.09 -29.49 -16.79
CA VAL A 166 -37.01 -30.19 -17.68
C VAL A 166 -37.22 -29.33 -18.91
N THR A 167 -36.87 -29.84 -20.10
CA THR A 167 -37.04 -29.11 -21.36
C THR A 167 -38.48 -29.09 -21.82
N ASP A 168 -38.93 -27.96 -22.39
CA ASP A 168 -40.34 -27.76 -22.81
C ASP A 168 -40.76 -28.57 -24.03
N GLU A 169 -39.85 -29.08 -24.86
CA GLU A 169 -40.20 -29.72 -26.14
C GLU A 169 -40.40 -31.24 -26.11
N GLU A 170 -39.69 -31.92 -25.21
CA GLU A 170 -39.97 -33.33 -24.90
C GLU A 170 -39.36 -33.61 -23.51
N VAL A 171 -40.19 -33.85 -22.50
CA VAL A 171 -39.78 -34.22 -21.14
C VAL A 171 -39.16 -35.62 -21.15
N THR A 172 -38.07 -35.80 -21.83
CA THR A 172 -37.46 -37.09 -22.05
C THR A 172 -36.31 -37.39 -21.08
N LYS A 173 -35.69 -36.38 -20.48
CA LYS A 173 -34.61 -36.58 -19.46
C LYS A 173 -34.48 -35.39 -18.54
N PRO A 174 -35.05 -35.41 -17.34
CA PRO A 174 -34.69 -34.44 -16.30
C PRO A 174 -33.22 -34.63 -15.89
N LEU A 175 -32.45 -33.54 -15.88
CA LEU A 175 -31.07 -33.51 -15.37
C LEU A 175 -31.12 -33.23 -13.89
N ARG A 176 -30.51 -34.09 -13.06
CA ARG A 176 -30.31 -33.84 -11.66
C ARG A 176 -29.00 -33.06 -11.50
N MET A 177 -29.07 -31.95 -10.81
CA MET A 177 -27.90 -31.12 -10.57
C MET A 177 -27.71 -30.94 -9.08
N ARG A 178 -26.46 -30.72 -8.66
CA ARG A 178 -26.11 -30.42 -7.28
C ARG A 178 -25.55 -29.02 -7.16
N LYS A 179 -25.89 -28.34 -6.09
CA LYS A 179 -25.27 -27.06 -5.76
C LYS A 179 -23.81 -27.27 -5.38
N ILE A 180 -22.92 -26.46 -5.93
CA ILE A 180 -21.51 -26.37 -5.53
C ILE A 180 -21.25 -25.00 -4.87
N ILE A 181 -20.22 -24.90 -4.06
CA ILE A 181 -19.90 -23.68 -3.31
C ILE A 181 -19.27 -22.67 -4.27
N SER A 182 -19.81 -21.46 -4.33
CA SER A 182 -19.12 -20.36 -4.99
C SER A 182 -18.04 -19.79 -4.08
N SER A 183 -16.84 -19.64 -4.62
CA SER A 183 -15.71 -19.06 -3.92
C SER A 183 -15.64 -17.55 -4.03
N LEU A 184 -16.39 -16.93 -4.96
CA LEU A 184 -16.29 -15.52 -5.25
C LEU A 184 -17.49 -14.67 -4.83
N ASP A 185 -18.70 -15.23 -4.89
CA ASP A 185 -19.92 -14.42 -4.77
C ASP A 185 -21.11 -15.21 -4.23
N SER A 186 -22.30 -14.59 -4.29
CA SER A 186 -23.57 -15.22 -3.98
C SER A 186 -24.15 -16.02 -5.17
N THR A 187 -23.47 -16.10 -6.32
CA THR A 187 -23.91 -16.89 -7.47
C THR A 187 -24.15 -18.33 -7.05
N THR A 188 -25.30 -18.85 -7.41
CA THR A 188 -25.59 -20.25 -7.18
C THR A 188 -25.15 -21.05 -8.38
N ALA A 189 -24.08 -21.81 -8.22
CA ALA A 189 -23.54 -22.69 -9.24
C ALA A 189 -24.08 -24.11 -9.05
N PHE A 190 -24.60 -24.71 -10.13
CA PHE A 190 -25.15 -26.07 -10.13
C PHE A 190 -24.44 -26.93 -11.18
N LEU A 191 -23.98 -28.07 -10.74
CA LEU A 191 -23.27 -29.04 -11.55
C LEU A 191 -24.13 -30.28 -11.77
N SER A 192 -24.20 -30.76 -13.02
CA SER A 192 -24.86 -32.00 -13.35
C SER A 192 -24.23 -33.22 -12.65
N ALA A 193 -25.02 -34.25 -12.42
CA ALA A 193 -24.54 -35.45 -11.72
C ALA A 193 -23.38 -36.16 -12.42
N ASP A 194 -23.30 -36.06 -13.75
CA ASP A 194 -22.22 -36.58 -14.55
C ASP A 194 -21.00 -35.65 -14.64
N GLY A 195 -21.10 -34.45 -14.04
CA GLY A 195 -20.03 -33.46 -14.05
C GLY A 195 -19.76 -32.78 -15.39
N ASN A 196 -20.66 -32.88 -16.38
CA ASN A 196 -20.45 -32.39 -17.73
C ASN A 196 -21.13 -31.06 -18.04
N THR A 197 -22.07 -30.63 -17.21
CA THR A 197 -22.86 -29.40 -17.43
C THR A 197 -22.84 -28.57 -16.14
N LEU A 198 -22.54 -27.28 -16.30
CA LEU A 198 -22.57 -26.29 -15.22
C LEU A 198 -23.57 -25.20 -15.59
N GLU A 199 -24.35 -24.76 -14.60
CA GLU A 199 -25.28 -23.66 -14.74
C GLU A 199 -25.13 -22.67 -13.58
N LEU A 200 -25.21 -21.40 -13.91
CA LEU A 200 -25.11 -20.30 -12.96
C LEU A 200 -26.47 -19.64 -12.81
N LEU A 201 -26.88 -19.42 -11.57
CA LEU A 201 -28.11 -18.71 -11.24
C LEU A 201 -27.77 -17.52 -10.35
N ASP A 202 -28.32 -16.37 -10.66
CA ASP A 202 -28.30 -15.22 -9.77
C ASP A 202 -29.20 -15.47 -8.54
N ASP A 203 -29.10 -14.60 -7.54
CA ASP A 203 -29.91 -14.69 -6.30
C ASP A 203 -31.41 -14.62 -6.55
N ASP A 204 -31.84 -14.04 -7.65
CA ASP A 204 -33.24 -13.93 -8.06
C ASP A 204 -33.74 -15.16 -8.85
N LEU A 205 -32.87 -16.15 -9.12
CA LEU A 205 -33.13 -17.30 -9.98
C LEU A 205 -33.68 -16.90 -11.36
N LYS A 206 -33.29 -15.72 -11.83
CA LYS A 206 -33.68 -15.20 -13.16
C LYS A 206 -32.58 -15.52 -14.14
N ASP A 207 -33.00 -16.06 -15.26
CA ASP A 207 -32.28 -16.25 -16.50
C ASP A 207 -30.88 -16.83 -16.36
N ILE A 208 -30.75 -18.09 -16.75
CA ILE A 208 -29.46 -18.70 -17.04
C ILE A 208 -29.02 -18.09 -18.36
N ASP A 209 -28.04 -17.17 -18.31
CA ASP A 209 -27.54 -16.53 -19.53
C ASP A 209 -26.86 -17.52 -20.46
N ASP A 210 -26.15 -18.53 -19.89
CA ASP A 210 -25.52 -19.59 -20.69
C ASP A 210 -25.35 -20.90 -19.90
N ILE A 211 -25.44 -22.01 -20.63
CA ILE A 211 -25.11 -23.34 -20.13
C ILE A 211 -23.64 -23.64 -20.46
N PHE A 212 -22.84 -23.89 -19.47
CA PHE A 212 -21.45 -24.24 -19.61
C PHE A 212 -21.28 -25.76 -19.76
N THR A 213 -20.48 -26.19 -20.71
CA THR A 213 -20.21 -27.60 -20.97
C THR A 213 -18.75 -27.91 -20.69
N TYR A 214 -18.45 -29.05 -20.00
CA TYR A 214 -17.10 -29.48 -19.71
C TYR A 214 -16.24 -29.53 -20.97
N ALA A 215 -15.11 -28.84 -20.96
CA ALA A 215 -14.17 -28.78 -22.06
C ALA A 215 -12.90 -29.58 -21.78
N ARG A 216 -12.24 -29.30 -20.62
CA ARG A 216 -10.96 -29.90 -20.25
C ARG A 216 -10.64 -29.70 -18.77
N GLU A 217 -9.56 -30.32 -18.31
CA GLU A 217 -8.97 -30.11 -16.98
C GLU A 217 -7.50 -29.75 -17.14
N GLU A 218 -7.09 -28.68 -16.44
CA GLU A 218 -5.74 -28.15 -16.44
C GLU A 218 -5.37 -27.78 -15.00
N ASP A 219 -4.22 -28.19 -14.51
CA ASP A 219 -3.65 -27.87 -13.18
C ASP A 219 -4.63 -28.02 -11.99
N GLY A 220 -5.46 -29.04 -12.02
CA GLY A 220 -6.46 -29.30 -10.98
C GLY A 220 -7.72 -28.44 -11.06
N ILE A 221 -7.90 -27.72 -12.16
CA ILE A 221 -9.10 -26.92 -12.47
C ILE A 221 -9.85 -27.55 -13.64
N ARG A 222 -11.15 -27.77 -13.47
CA ARG A 222 -12.05 -28.17 -14.54
C ARG A 222 -12.60 -26.95 -15.23
N ILE A 223 -12.41 -26.87 -16.52
CA ILE A 223 -12.84 -25.75 -17.37
C ILE A 223 -14.09 -26.14 -18.14
N TYR A 224 -15.12 -25.31 -18.04
CA TYR A 224 -16.39 -25.44 -18.72
C TYR A 224 -16.56 -24.25 -19.66
N GLU A 225 -16.99 -24.49 -20.89
CA GLU A 225 -17.14 -23.44 -21.91
C GLU A 225 -18.60 -23.25 -22.29
N ALA A 226 -19.04 -21.99 -22.41
CA ALA A 226 -20.31 -21.58 -22.90
C ALA A 226 -20.26 -21.26 -24.41
N LYS A 227 -21.42 -21.24 -25.06
CA LYS A 227 -21.51 -20.86 -26.47
C LYS A 227 -21.19 -19.37 -26.73
N SER A 228 -21.34 -18.54 -25.70
CA SER A 228 -20.96 -17.12 -25.69
C SER A 228 -19.47 -16.90 -25.86
N GLY A 229 -18.64 -17.87 -25.48
CA GLY A 229 -17.20 -17.76 -25.37
C GLY A 229 -16.71 -17.57 -23.93
N GLU A 230 -17.63 -17.38 -22.97
CA GLU A 230 -17.29 -17.44 -21.55
C GLU A 230 -16.82 -18.84 -21.15
N PHE A 231 -15.95 -18.90 -20.14
CA PHE A 231 -15.52 -20.17 -19.56
C PHE A 231 -15.59 -20.08 -18.03
N ALA A 232 -15.99 -21.18 -17.41
CA ALA A 232 -16.15 -21.27 -15.97
C ALA A 232 -15.11 -22.23 -15.38
N TRP A 233 -14.57 -21.88 -14.23
CA TRP A 233 -13.61 -22.69 -13.48
C TRP A 233 -14.23 -23.35 -12.27
N VAL A 234 -13.99 -24.65 -12.15
CA VAL A 234 -14.48 -25.48 -11.04
C VAL A 234 -13.31 -26.33 -10.52
N SER A 235 -13.23 -26.55 -9.21
CA SER A 235 -12.21 -27.41 -8.60
C SER A 235 -12.25 -28.83 -9.18
N ALA A 236 -11.11 -29.52 -9.23
CA ALA A 236 -11.00 -30.89 -9.74
C ALA A 236 -11.95 -31.88 -9.03
N ASP A 237 -12.17 -31.70 -7.73
CA ASP A 237 -13.11 -32.48 -6.92
C ASP A 237 -14.58 -32.05 -7.13
N MET A 238 -14.80 -31.04 -7.95
CA MET A 238 -16.13 -30.50 -8.27
C MET A 238 -16.88 -29.96 -7.02
N SER A 239 -16.18 -29.51 -6.00
CA SER A 239 -16.78 -28.96 -4.77
C SER A 239 -16.94 -27.44 -4.81
N HIS A 240 -16.09 -26.72 -5.57
CA HIS A 240 -16.01 -25.27 -5.59
C HIS A 240 -16.08 -24.72 -7.01
N TYR A 241 -16.80 -23.61 -7.17
CA TYR A 241 -16.88 -22.79 -8.37
C TYR A 241 -16.07 -21.52 -8.15
N TYR A 242 -15.08 -21.27 -9.01
CA TYR A 242 -14.14 -20.15 -8.88
C TYR A 242 -14.53 -18.90 -9.63
N GLY A 243 -15.42 -18.99 -10.61
CA GLY A 243 -15.89 -17.86 -11.40
C GLY A 243 -16.18 -18.24 -12.86
N ALA A 244 -16.88 -17.36 -13.56
CA ALA A 244 -17.03 -17.42 -15.01
C ALA A 244 -16.36 -16.21 -15.63
N PHE A 245 -15.50 -16.45 -16.59
CA PHE A 245 -14.55 -15.50 -17.13
C PHE A 245 -14.65 -15.41 -18.65
N GLU A 246 -14.22 -14.29 -19.19
CA GLU A 246 -13.94 -14.13 -20.61
C GLU A 246 -12.55 -13.52 -20.80
N TYR A 247 -11.95 -13.73 -21.98
CA TYR A 247 -10.72 -13.05 -22.34
C TYR A 247 -11.02 -11.60 -22.69
N GLY A 248 -10.34 -10.69 -22.01
CA GLY A 248 -10.43 -9.25 -22.21
C GLY A 248 -9.31 -8.71 -23.11
N ALA A 249 -8.81 -7.53 -22.76
CA ALA A 249 -7.72 -6.88 -23.48
C ALA A 249 -6.41 -7.72 -23.42
N GLU A 250 -5.65 -7.63 -24.49
CA GLU A 250 -4.39 -8.39 -24.67
C GLU A 250 -3.33 -7.48 -25.31
N SER A 251 -2.09 -7.59 -24.85
CA SER A 251 -0.88 -7.08 -25.48
C SER A 251 -0.01 -8.22 -25.96
N ASP A 252 1.19 -7.91 -26.44
CA ASP A 252 2.16 -8.95 -26.79
C ASP A 252 2.69 -9.74 -25.57
N LYS A 253 2.53 -9.22 -24.35
CA LYS A 253 3.08 -9.80 -23.11
C LYS A 253 2.02 -10.23 -22.11
N LEU A 254 0.87 -9.57 -22.07
CA LEU A 254 -0.14 -9.73 -21.04
C LEU A 254 -1.52 -9.94 -21.63
N ARG A 255 -2.36 -10.71 -20.93
CA ARG A 255 -3.76 -10.89 -21.28
C ARG A 255 -4.63 -10.75 -20.02
N MET A 256 -5.74 -10.03 -20.16
CA MET A 256 -6.75 -9.91 -19.10
C MET A 256 -7.75 -11.04 -19.19
N ILE A 257 -8.11 -11.62 -18.05
CA ILE A 257 -9.18 -12.62 -17.88
C ILE A 257 -10.20 -12.00 -16.93
N VAL A 258 -11.45 -11.82 -17.34
CA VAL A 258 -12.42 -10.97 -16.64
C VAL A 258 -13.69 -11.73 -16.25
N ASP A 259 -14.07 -11.67 -14.98
CA ASP A 259 -15.42 -11.92 -14.51
C ASP A 259 -16.18 -10.59 -14.44
N LYS A 260 -17.02 -10.32 -15.44
CA LYS A 260 -17.81 -9.09 -15.53
C LYS A 260 -18.94 -9.00 -14.49
N ARG A 261 -19.36 -10.12 -13.91
CA ARG A 261 -20.43 -10.15 -12.89
C ARG A 261 -19.95 -9.53 -11.58
N ASN A 262 -18.70 -9.84 -11.21
CA ASN A 262 -18.10 -9.45 -9.93
C ASN A 262 -17.05 -8.36 -10.07
N ALA A 263 -16.67 -7.98 -11.30
CA ALA A 263 -15.53 -7.12 -11.60
C ALA A 263 -14.21 -7.67 -11.01
N ILE A 264 -14.05 -8.98 -11.04
CA ILE A 264 -12.81 -9.66 -10.66
C ILE A 264 -12.09 -10.04 -11.96
N PHE A 265 -10.79 -9.86 -11.96
CA PHE A 265 -10.00 -10.17 -13.15
C PHE A 265 -8.64 -10.74 -12.77
N GLY A 266 -8.06 -11.50 -13.69
CA GLY A 266 -6.67 -11.94 -13.67
C GLY A 266 -5.88 -11.26 -14.76
N VAL A 267 -4.60 -11.05 -14.53
CA VAL A 267 -3.62 -10.63 -15.53
C VAL A 267 -2.66 -11.78 -15.74
N GLU A 268 -2.77 -12.41 -16.88
CA GLU A 268 -1.92 -13.52 -17.29
C GLU A 268 -0.66 -12.98 -17.97
N ASN A 269 0.49 -13.41 -17.51
CA ASN A 269 1.75 -13.20 -18.21
C ASN A 269 1.89 -14.28 -19.28
N LEU A 270 1.86 -13.88 -20.55
CA LEU A 270 1.87 -14.81 -21.68
C LEU A 270 3.19 -15.57 -21.88
N GLU A 271 4.29 -15.10 -21.28
CA GLU A 271 5.57 -15.77 -21.34
C GLU A 271 5.68 -16.90 -20.30
N THR A 272 5.18 -16.65 -19.07
CA THR A 272 5.26 -17.62 -17.96
C THR A 272 3.97 -18.42 -17.80
N GLY A 273 2.83 -17.93 -18.26
CA GLY A 273 1.50 -18.49 -18.03
C GLY A 273 0.95 -18.20 -16.63
N TYR A 274 1.67 -17.46 -15.78
CA TYR A 274 1.22 -17.14 -14.44
C TYR A 274 0.15 -16.06 -14.45
N ILE A 275 -0.90 -16.23 -13.61
CA ILE A 275 -2.02 -15.29 -13.53
C ILE A 275 -2.02 -14.57 -12.18
N TRP A 276 -1.91 -13.26 -12.22
CA TRP A 276 -2.05 -12.38 -11.06
C TRP A 276 -3.50 -11.95 -10.88
N TRP A 277 -4.14 -12.37 -9.80
CA TRP A 277 -5.57 -12.11 -9.55
C TRP A 277 -5.81 -10.80 -8.79
N SER A 278 -6.85 -10.07 -9.19
CA SER A 278 -7.31 -8.83 -8.51
C SER A 278 -7.86 -9.09 -7.11
N SER A 279 -8.33 -10.32 -6.88
CA SER A 279 -8.85 -10.80 -5.60
C SER A 279 -8.56 -12.28 -5.48
N PRO A 280 -8.29 -12.81 -4.26
CA PRO A 280 -8.11 -14.25 -4.06
C PRO A 280 -9.36 -15.01 -4.47
N LEU A 281 -9.25 -15.96 -5.39
CA LEU A 281 -10.38 -16.77 -5.87
C LEU A 281 -10.99 -17.65 -4.75
N GLU A 282 -10.22 -17.97 -3.72
CA GLU A 282 -10.64 -18.81 -2.59
C GLU A 282 -10.90 -18.02 -1.30
N ALA A 283 -11.11 -16.70 -1.37
CA ALA A 283 -11.31 -15.84 -0.21
C ALA A 283 -12.42 -16.34 0.74
N THR A 284 -13.52 -16.88 0.18
CA THR A 284 -14.64 -17.42 0.97
C THR A 284 -14.31 -18.72 1.72
N GLN A 285 -13.20 -19.37 1.39
CA GLN A 285 -12.72 -20.59 2.04
C GLN A 285 -11.79 -20.30 3.22
N ASP A 286 -11.41 -19.03 3.45
CA ASP A 286 -10.59 -18.65 4.58
C ASP A 286 -11.36 -18.85 5.89
N THR A 287 -11.01 -19.92 6.61
CA THR A 287 -11.65 -20.30 7.88
C THR A 287 -11.23 -19.42 9.06
N VAL A 288 -10.22 -18.57 8.87
CA VAL A 288 -9.71 -17.65 9.89
C VAL A 288 -10.38 -16.28 9.76
N ALA A 289 -10.70 -15.87 8.53
CA ALA A 289 -11.25 -14.56 8.24
C ALA A 289 -12.69 -14.39 8.76
N THR A 290 -12.96 -13.20 9.30
CA THR A 290 -14.36 -12.78 9.53
C THR A 290 -15.03 -12.47 8.20
N GLN A 291 -16.38 -12.51 8.16
CA GLN A 291 -17.12 -12.17 6.95
C GLN A 291 -16.75 -10.79 6.39
N LEU A 292 -16.51 -9.80 7.26
CA LEU A 292 -16.07 -8.46 6.83
C LEU A 292 -14.73 -8.47 6.10
N LEU A 293 -13.80 -9.31 6.53
CA LEU A 293 -12.49 -9.47 5.86
C LEU A 293 -12.62 -10.24 4.55
N VAL A 294 -13.48 -11.26 4.52
CA VAL A 294 -13.81 -11.96 3.27
C VAL A 294 -14.40 -10.98 2.26
N ASP A 295 -15.34 -10.14 2.67
CA ASP A 295 -15.93 -9.10 1.81
C ASP A 295 -14.88 -8.09 1.34
N GLU A 296 -13.90 -7.77 2.18
CA GLU A 296 -12.79 -6.88 1.84
C GLU A 296 -11.84 -7.51 0.84
N MET A 297 -11.44 -8.78 1.04
CA MET A 297 -10.59 -9.52 0.11
C MET A 297 -11.24 -9.70 -1.29
N ARG A 298 -12.57 -9.84 -1.33
CA ARG A 298 -13.36 -9.93 -2.57
C ARG A 298 -13.60 -8.58 -3.24
N SER A 299 -13.22 -7.49 -2.58
CA SER A 299 -13.47 -6.13 -3.07
C SER A 299 -12.30 -5.62 -3.89
N SER A 300 -12.49 -5.37 -5.18
CA SER A 300 -11.51 -4.65 -6.00
C SER A 300 -11.27 -3.22 -5.49
N ASN A 301 -12.24 -2.65 -4.75
CA ASN A 301 -12.12 -1.33 -4.15
C ASN A 301 -12.75 -1.29 -2.76
N VAL A 302 -12.03 -0.63 -1.83
CA VAL A 302 -12.52 -0.32 -0.48
C VAL A 302 -12.45 1.18 -0.28
N MET A 303 -13.52 1.78 0.20
CA MET A 303 -13.64 3.22 0.39
C MET A 303 -14.02 3.55 1.83
N ARG A 304 -13.30 4.49 2.43
CA ARG A 304 -13.67 5.08 3.73
C ARG A 304 -14.36 6.41 3.51
N TYR A 305 -15.42 6.67 4.29
CA TYR A 305 -16.06 7.97 4.27
C TYR A 305 -16.32 8.53 5.68
N GLY A 306 -16.24 9.84 5.77
CA GLY A 306 -16.58 10.60 6.96
C GLY A 306 -18.05 11.01 6.99
N ASP A 307 -18.64 10.95 8.18
CA ASP A 307 -19.92 11.60 8.51
C ASP A 307 -19.64 12.88 9.27
N VAL A 308 -19.80 14.01 8.61
CA VAL A 308 -19.51 15.34 9.15
C VAL A 308 -20.44 15.69 10.31
N ALA A 309 -21.71 15.24 10.26
CA ALA A 309 -22.67 15.49 11.32
C ALA A 309 -22.34 14.72 12.60
N ASN A 310 -21.94 13.47 12.46
CA ASN A 310 -21.54 12.59 13.57
C ASN A 310 -20.05 12.73 13.94
N ARG A 311 -19.26 13.47 13.16
CA ARG A 311 -17.83 13.67 13.37
C ARG A 311 -17.06 12.34 13.46
N SER A 312 -17.47 11.37 12.68
CA SER A 312 -16.89 10.02 12.62
C SER A 312 -16.29 9.75 11.24
N ASN A 313 -15.21 8.96 11.19
CA ASN A 313 -14.53 8.51 9.97
C ASN A 313 -14.32 6.99 9.97
N ASN A 314 -15.33 6.24 10.45
CA ASN A 314 -15.21 4.80 10.65
C ASN A 314 -16.03 3.97 9.64
N ASN A 315 -16.67 4.63 8.66
CA ASN A 315 -17.54 3.95 7.73
C ASN A 315 -16.72 3.44 6.54
N LEU A 316 -16.77 2.12 6.32
CA LEU A 316 -16.14 1.46 5.16
C LEU A 316 -17.22 0.95 4.23
N LEU A 317 -17.01 1.16 2.93
CA LEU A 317 -17.78 0.57 1.84
C LEU A 317 -16.86 -0.36 1.04
N ARG A 318 -17.37 -1.52 0.71
CA ARG A 318 -16.66 -2.60 0.02
C ARG A 318 -17.37 -2.95 -1.27
N SER A 319 -16.64 -3.04 -2.38
CA SER A 319 -17.26 -3.30 -3.68
C SER A 319 -17.79 -4.73 -3.80
N GLY A 320 -17.27 -5.67 -3.02
CA GLY A 320 -17.71 -7.06 -3.00
C GLY A 320 -18.95 -7.34 -2.13
N THR A 321 -19.74 -6.31 -1.76
CA THR A 321 -20.94 -6.48 -0.94
C THR A 321 -22.21 -6.06 -1.67
N ASP A 322 -23.36 -6.55 -1.20
CA ASP A 322 -24.71 -6.23 -1.77
C ASP A 322 -25.11 -4.75 -1.72
N ASP A 323 -24.35 -3.91 -0.98
CA ASP A 323 -24.56 -2.46 -0.97
C ASP A 323 -23.98 -1.76 -2.19
N CYS A 324 -23.14 -2.43 -2.97
CA CYS A 324 -22.54 -1.93 -4.20
C CYS A 324 -23.24 -2.53 -5.43
N THR A 325 -23.66 -1.67 -6.34
CA THR A 325 -24.04 -2.11 -7.69
C THR A 325 -22.86 -1.88 -8.62
N ILE A 326 -22.40 -2.95 -9.28
CA ILE A 326 -21.27 -2.95 -10.20
C ILE A 326 -21.78 -2.93 -11.62
N SER A 327 -21.18 -2.12 -12.48
CA SER A 327 -21.43 -2.13 -13.93
C SER A 327 -20.10 -2.14 -14.67
N VAL A 328 -19.84 -3.19 -15.43
CA VAL A 328 -18.62 -3.37 -16.21
C VAL A 328 -18.91 -3.10 -17.68
N SER A 329 -18.03 -2.36 -18.33
CA SER A 329 -18.07 -2.10 -19.77
C SER A 329 -16.67 -2.18 -20.37
N ASP A 330 -16.58 -2.69 -21.58
CA ASP A 330 -15.32 -2.73 -22.32
C ASP A 330 -14.94 -1.32 -22.78
N ILE A 331 -13.64 -1.03 -22.69
CA ILE A 331 -13.00 0.18 -23.22
C ILE A 331 -11.80 -0.22 -24.06
N ASP A 332 -11.20 0.73 -24.76
CA ASP A 332 -9.97 0.48 -25.50
C ASP A 332 -8.85 0.05 -24.53
N GLY A 333 -8.27 -1.11 -24.76
CA GLY A 333 -7.22 -1.68 -23.93
C GLY A 333 -7.66 -2.29 -22.59
N GLY A 334 -8.97 -2.36 -22.27
CA GLY A 334 -9.38 -2.90 -20.94
C GLY A 334 -10.86 -2.80 -20.63
N ILE A 335 -11.13 -2.60 -19.33
CA ILE A 335 -12.49 -2.47 -18.80
C ILE A 335 -12.64 -1.21 -17.95
N ARG A 336 -13.85 -0.64 -17.97
CA ARG A 336 -14.28 0.41 -17.07
C ARG A 336 -15.36 -0.14 -16.14
N VAL A 337 -15.12 -0.07 -14.86
CA VAL A 337 -16.01 -0.55 -13.80
C VAL A 337 -16.58 0.64 -13.05
N VAL A 338 -17.92 0.73 -12.99
CA VAL A 338 -18.62 1.77 -12.22
C VAL A 338 -19.13 1.16 -10.93
N TYR A 339 -18.67 1.65 -9.81
CA TYR A 339 -19.12 1.27 -8.47
C TYR A 339 -20.15 2.28 -7.97
N ASN A 340 -21.36 1.82 -7.64
CA ASN A 340 -22.46 2.68 -7.21
C ASN A 340 -23.02 2.21 -5.86
N TYR A 341 -22.82 3.03 -4.83
CA TYR A 341 -23.34 2.84 -3.47
C TYR A 341 -24.54 3.75 -3.25
N SER A 342 -25.66 3.44 -3.86
CA SER A 342 -26.87 4.29 -3.88
C SER A 342 -27.39 4.68 -2.48
N LYS A 343 -27.30 3.75 -1.49
CA LYS A 343 -27.72 4.01 -0.09
C LYS A 343 -26.80 5.00 0.64
N SER A 344 -25.52 5.02 0.29
CA SER A 344 -24.52 5.91 0.91
C SER A 344 -24.29 7.17 0.10
N GLY A 345 -24.68 7.18 -1.17
CA GLY A 345 -24.61 8.33 -2.06
C GLY A 345 -23.25 8.56 -2.70
N PHE A 346 -22.51 7.49 -2.94
CA PHE A 346 -21.23 7.54 -3.64
C PHE A 346 -21.29 6.76 -4.95
N LYS A 347 -20.64 7.30 -5.97
CA LYS A 347 -20.47 6.62 -7.25
C LYS A 347 -19.16 7.07 -7.89
N TYR A 348 -18.39 6.13 -8.43
CA TYR A 348 -17.16 6.41 -9.13
C TYR A 348 -16.79 5.30 -10.11
N PRO A 349 -16.14 5.63 -11.23
CA PRO A 349 -15.55 4.66 -12.13
C PRO A 349 -14.10 4.34 -11.74
N VAL A 350 -13.65 3.13 -12.10
CA VAL A 350 -12.26 2.73 -12.17
C VAL A 350 -12.01 2.12 -13.53
N GLU A 351 -10.92 2.51 -14.16
CA GLU A 351 -10.48 1.94 -15.44
C GLU A 351 -9.29 1.01 -15.17
N TYR A 352 -9.37 -0.20 -15.72
CA TYR A 352 -8.30 -1.20 -15.70
C TYR A 352 -7.90 -1.50 -17.12
N THR A 353 -6.67 -1.14 -17.51
CA THR A 353 -6.17 -1.27 -18.87
C THR A 353 -4.86 -2.06 -18.91
N ILE A 354 -4.70 -2.89 -19.92
CA ILE A 354 -3.43 -3.52 -20.26
C ILE A 354 -2.70 -2.57 -21.21
N GLU A 355 -1.52 -2.16 -20.81
CA GLU A 355 -0.57 -1.42 -21.62
C GLU A 355 0.64 -2.34 -21.83
N ASP A 356 1.32 -2.30 -22.92
CA ASP A 356 2.42 -3.18 -23.34
C ASP A 356 2.84 -4.29 -22.33
N ASP A 357 3.51 -3.95 -21.24
CA ASP A 357 4.03 -4.88 -20.24
C ASP A 357 3.46 -4.70 -18.81
N HIS A 358 2.37 -3.92 -18.66
CA HIS A 358 1.77 -3.69 -17.34
C HIS A 358 0.25 -3.52 -17.37
N LEU A 359 -0.35 -3.78 -16.21
CA LEU A 359 -1.72 -3.38 -15.91
C LEU A 359 -1.72 -1.98 -15.30
N LYS A 360 -2.59 -1.11 -15.78
CA LYS A 360 -2.86 0.19 -15.17
C LYS A 360 -4.26 0.22 -14.57
N ALA A 361 -4.34 0.58 -13.29
CA ALA A 361 -5.59 0.86 -12.58
C ALA A 361 -5.70 2.37 -12.32
N SER A 362 -6.75 3.01 -12.82
CA SER A 362 -6.90 4.48 -12.79
C SER A 362 -8.24 4.91 -12.23
N VAL A 363 -8.21 5.86 -11.28
CA VAL A 363 -9.39 6.56 -10.75
C VAL A 363 -9.23 8.05 -11.00
N LYS A 364 -10.13 8.63 -11.80
CA LYS A 364 -10.18 10.09 -11.96
C LYS A 364 -10.96 10.71 -10.82
N VAL A 365 -10.27 11.48 -9.98
CA VAL A 365 -10.87 12.13 -8.80
C VAL A 365 -12.05 13.03 -9.17
N SER A 366 -12.00 13.69 -10.34
CA SER A 366 -13.07 14.53 -10.85
C SER A 366 -14.36 13.78 -11.24
N GLU A 367 -14.31 12.46 -11.37
CA GLU A 367 -15.46 11.61 -11.70
C GLU A 367 -16.11 10.97 -10.46
N ILE A 368 -15.60 11.27 -9.25
CA ILE A 368 -16.19 10.82 -7.99
C ILE A 368 -17.44 11.65 -7.68
N GLU A 369 -18.59 11.00 -7.58
CA GLU A 369 -19.86 11.62 -7.23
C GLU A 369 -20.16 11.43 -5.73
N GLU A 370 -20.45 12.52 -5.01
CA GLU A 370 -20.90 12.55 -3.61
C GLU A 370 -22.29 13.20 -3.55
N THR A 371 -23.34 12.39 -3.49
CA THR A 371 -24.72 12.88 -3.60
C THR A 371 -25.43 13.09 -2.25
N THR A 372 -24.91 12.49 -1.17
CA THR A 372 -25.48 12.61 0.18
C THR A 372 -24.79 13.71 0.97
N SER A 373 -25.52 14.79 1.29
CA SER A 373 -24.98 15.91 2.06
C SER A 373 -24.45 15.46 3.43
N GLY A 374 -23.22 15.89 3.74
CA GLY A 374 -22.55 15.59 5.01
C GLY A 374 -21.85 14.23 5.06
N LYS A 375 -21.92 13.43 4.01
CA LYS A 375 -21.05 12.26 3.81
C LYS A 375 -19.99 12.63 2.79
N ILE A 376 -18.72 12.44 3.16
CA ILE A 376 -17.56 12.81 2.32
C ILE A 376 -16.58 11.65 2.26
N ILE A 377 -16.07 11.36 1.09
CA ILE A 377 -15.01 10.36 0.93
C ILE A 377 -13.70 10.87 1.55
N THR A 378 -13.00 10.01 2.26
CA THR A 378 -11.72 10.35 2.92
C THR A 378 -10.56 9.51 2.44
N GLU A 379 -10.77 8.23 2.20
CA GLU A 379 -9.72 7.31 1.77
C GLU A 379 -10.27 6.31 0.74
N MET A 380 -9.41 5.84 -0.14
CA MET A 380 -9.70 4.81 -1.12
C MET A 380 -8.53 3.84 -1.26
N THR A 381 -8.82 2.54 -1.22
CA THR A 381 -7.89 1.47 -1.54
C THR A 381 -8.34 0.82 -2.85
N VAL A 382 -7.47 0.81 -3.85
CA VAL A 382 -7.71 0.21 -5.18
C VAL A 382 -6.92 -1.08 -5.25
N LEU A 383 -7.59 -2.17 -5.65
CA LEU A 383 -6.98 -3.50 -5.79
C LEU A 383 -6.23 -3.95 -4.51
N GLY A 384 -6.87 -3.77 -3.34
CA GLY A 384 -6.25 -4.00 -2.04
C GLY A 384 -5.73 -5.42 -1.79
N SER A 385 -6.26 -6.41 -2.50
CA SER A 385 -5.87 -7.81 -2.42
C SER A 385 -5.21 -8.34 -3.70
N PHE A 386 -4.75 -7.47 -4.61
CA PHE A 386 -4.10 -7.89 -5.84
C PHE A 386 -2.80 -8.63 -5.52
N GLY A 387 -2.65 -9.85 -6.06
CA GLY A 387 -1.49 -10.69 -5.84
C GLY A 387 -1.36 -11.24 -4.41
N ALA A 388 -2.43 -11.17 -3.59
CA ALA A 388 -2.41 -11.72 -2.25
C ALA A 388 -1.97 -13.19 -2.22
N ALA A 389 -1.18 -13.56 -1.21
CA ALA A 389 -0.62 -14.90 -1.06
C ALA A 389 -1.26 -15.65 0.12
N PHE A 390 -1.67 -16.89 -0.11
CA PHE A 390 -2.25 -17.75 0.92
C PHE A 390 -1.18 -18.29 1.90
N ASP A 391 -1.60 -18.79 3.05
CA ASP A 391 -0.71 -19.23 4.14
C ASP A 391 0.16 -20.47 3.82
N LYS A 392 0.08 -21.02 2.61
CA LYS A 392 0.90 -22.14 2.12
C LYS A 392 1.84 -21.75 0.98
N GLU A 393 1.71 -20.54 0.48
CA GLU A 393 2.56 -20.04 -0.61
C GLU A 393 3.85 -19.45 -0.06
N ASP A 394 4.95 -19.71 -0.73
CA ASP A 394 6.25 -19.16 -0.40
C ASP A 394 6.49 -17.84 -1.14
N GLY A 395 7.20 -16.93 -0.48
CA GLY A 395 7.54 -15.65 -1.08
C GLY A 395 7.66 -14.54 -0.06
N TYR A 396 7.69 -13.30 -0.55
CA TYR A 396 7.87 -12.11 0.27
C TYR A 396 7.37 -10.84 -0.43
N PHE A 397 7.12 -9.82 0.37
CA PHE A 397 6.97 -8.45 -0.11
C PHE A 397 8.29 -7.70 0.01
N VAL A 398 8.55 -6.83 -0.98
CA VAL A 398 9.64 -5.85 -0.99
C VAL A 398 9.07 -4.52 -0.54
N ILE A 399 9.53 -4.00 0.59
CA ILE A 399 9.03 -2.77 1.20
C ILE A 399 10.13 -1.71 1.14
N PRO A 400 9.91 -0.53 0.56
CA PRO A 400 10.93 0.51 0.38
C PRO A 400 11.06 1.41 1.62
N ASP A 401 11.10 0.83 2.81
CA ASP A 401 11.31 1.54 4.08
C ASP A 401 12.80 1.81 4.28
N GLY A 402 13.20 3.07 4.28
CA GLY A 402 14.61 3.43 4.30
C GLY A 402 15.38 2.90 3.10
N SER A 403 16.38 2.05 3.35
CA SER A 403 17.09 1.29 2.32
C SER A 403 16.19 0.27 1.64
N GLY A 404 15.37 -0.43 2.41
CA GLY A 404 14.43 -1.45 2.01
C GLY A 404 14.39 -2.62 2.97
N ALA A 405 13.27 -3.35 2.96
CA ALA A 405 13.08 -4.53 3.80
C ALA A 405 12.30 -5.62 3.07
N LEU A 406 12.49 -6.87 3.49
CA LEU A 406 11.66 -8.00 3.10
C LEU A 406 10.67 -8.35 4.20
N VAL A 407 9.45 -8.67 3.79
CA VAL A 407 8.41 -9.26 4.64
C VAL A 407 8.05 -10.62 4.06
N ARG A 408 8.59 -11.69 4.63
CA ARG A 408 8.33 -13.06 4.18
C ARG A 408 6.90 -13.46 4.48
N PHE A 409 6.29 -14.17 3.56
CA PHE A 409 4.96 -14.74 3.80
C PHE A 409 5.01 -15.69 4.99
N ASN A 410 3.95 -15.72 5.77
CA ASN A 410 3.79 -16.67 6.86
C ASN A 410 4.93 -16.66 7.91
N ASN A 411 5.60 -15.51 8.12
CA ASN A 411 6.74 -15.38 9.03
C ASN A 411 6.40 -15.56 10.52
N ASN A 412 5.13 -15.83 10.85
CA ASN A 412 4.63 -16.05 12.21
C ASN A 412 4.81 -14.85 13.18
N ARG A 413 5.09 -13.66 12.71
CA ARG A 413 5.24 -12.45 13.53
C ARG A 413 3.89 -11.81 13.87
N THR A 414 2.88 -12.61 14.16
CA THR A 414 1.48 -12.18 14.27
C THR A 414 1.08 -11.69 15.66
N MET A 415 1.75 -12.17 16.73
CA MET A 415 1.33 -11.88 18.10
C MET A 415 1.94 -10.61 18.69
N GLN A 416 3.05 -10.13 18.19
CA GLN A 416 3.78 -8.97 18.71
C GLN A 416 3.93 -7.85 17.67
N ALA A 417 3.92 -8.20 16.40
CA ALA A 417 4.03 -7.23 15.31
C ALA A 417 2.70 -6.50 15.07
N ASN A 418 2.78 -5.18 14.92
CA ASN A 418 1.69 -4.39 14.40
C ASN A 418 1.69 -4.48 12.88
N THR A 419 0.53 -4.28 12.26
CA THR A 419 0.43 -4.04 10.83
C THR A 419 1.41 -2.92 10.43
N TYR A 420 2.25 -3.17 9.44
CA TYR A 420 3.06 -2.10 8.87
C TYR A 420 2.17 -1.14 8.09
N MET A 421 2.25 0.13 8.43
CA MET A 421 1.47 1.19 7.76
C MET A 421 2.29 2.48 7.80
N GLN A 422 2.83 2.90 6.66
CA GLN A 422 3.64 4.10 6.55
C GLN A 422 3.23 4.94 5.34
N LYS A 423 3.23 6.24 5.52
CA LYS A 423 2.98 7.18 4.42
C LYS A 423 4.17 7.23 3.47
N VAL A 424 3.87 7.22 2.20
CA VAL A 424 4.82 7.55 1.15
C VAL A 424 5.29 9.00 1.36
N TYR A 425 6.58 9.24 1.21
CA TYR A 425 7.25 10.52 1.46
C TYR A 425 7.16 11.00 2.91
N GLY A 426 7.14 10.04 3.84
CA GLY A 426 7.24 10.27 5.26
C GLY A 426 5.96 10.73 5.95
N SER A 427 6.02 10.72 7.27
CA SER A 427 4.92 11.15 8.13
C SER A 427 4.66 12.65 8.02
N ASP A 428 3.45 13.07 8.36
CA ASP A 428 3.07 14.48 8.33
C ASP A 428 3.78 15.26 9.47
N VAL A 429 4.81 16.03 9.08
CA VAL A 429 5.62 16.86 10.01
C VAL A 429 4.80 17.98 10.68
N THR A 430 3.58 18.26 10.24
CA THR A 430 2.68 19.21 10.92
C THR A 430 2.16 18.67 12.26
N VAL A 431 2.26 17.36 12.48
CA VAL A 431 1.80 16.69 13.71
C VAL A 431 2.96 16.57 14.69
N VAL A 432 2.83 17.16 15.89
CA VAL A 432 3.81 17.01 16.97
C VAL A 432 3.44 15.79 17.80
N PRO A 433 4.24 14.72 17.82
CA PRO A 433 4.05 13.60 18.72
C PRO A 433 4.13 14.02 20.20
N ALA A 434 3.33 13.39 21.05
CA ALA A 434 3.37 13.63 22.50
C ALA A 434 4.68 13.16 23.14
N THR A 435 5.30 12.13 22.54
CA THR A 435 6.60 11.59 22.94
C THR A 435 7.43 11.36 21.68
N LYS A 436 8.76 11.49 21.80
CA LYS A 436 9.66 11.07 20.74
C LYS A 436 9.55 9.54 20.60
N GLY A 437 9.04 9.07 19.48
CA GLY A 437 9.03 7.66 19.13
C GLY A 437 10.43 7.12 18.80
N ALA A 438 10.51 5.86 18.45
CA ALA A 438 11.68 5.33 17.76
C ALA A 438 11.94 6.17 16.48
N VAL A 439 13.20 6.33 16.14
CA VAL A 439 13.54 6.88 14.82
C VAL A 439 13.09 5.84 13.80
N THR A 440 12.26 6.26 12.88
CA THR A 440 11.83 5.43 11.75
C THR A 440 12.35 6.06 10.48
N GLU A 441 12.83 5.22 9.58
CA GLU A 441 13.12 5.63 8.22
C GLU A 441 11.80 5.96 7.49
N GLN A 442 11.89 6.62 6.35
CA GLN A 442 10.70 6.92 5.55
C GLN A 442 10.66 6.12 4.26
N ILE A 443 9.49 6.05 3.65
CA ILE A 443 9.33 5.56 2.29
C ILE A 443 9.68 6.70 1.33
N TYR A 444 10.80 6.57 0.62
CA TYR A 444 11.25 7.54 -0.37
C TYR A 444 10.68 7.26 -1.77
N LEU A 445 10.36 6.01 -2.06
CA LEU A 445 9.95 5.52 -3.38
C LEU A 445 8.50 5.01 -3.31
N PRO A 446 7.57 5.45 -4.18
CA PRO A 446 6.16 5.09 -4.13
C PRO A 446 5.89 3.71 -4.77
N VAL A 447 6.57 2.68 -4.29
CA VAL A 447 6.53 1.34 -4.87
C VAL A 447 6.44 0.26 -3.80
N TYR A 448 6.09 -0.95 -4.21
CA TYR A 448 6.39 -2.18 -3.49
C TYR A 448 6.57 -3.33 -4.48
N GLY A 449 7.20 -4.40 -4.04
CA GLY A 449 7.35 -5.62 -4.82
C GLY A 449 6.60 -6.79 -4.22
N ILE A 450 6.19 -7.74 -5.06
CA ILE A 450 5.69 -9.05 -4.66
C ILE A 450 6.58 -10.08 -5.35
N VAL A 451 7.17 -10.98 -4.59
CA VAL A 451 7.84 -12.17 -5.12
C VAL A 451 7.10 -13.38 -4.55
N LYS A 452 6.56 -14.20 -5.43
CA LYS A 452 5.67 -15.30 -5.09
C LYS A 452 6.08 -16.52 -5.91
N GLU A 453 6.63 -17.53 -5.22
CA GLU A 453 7.27 -18.66 -5.89
C GLU A 453 8.34 -18.16 -6.90
N ASP A 454 8.23 -18.54 -8.16
CA ASP A 454 9.17 -18.12 -9.22
C ASP A 454 8.71 -16.86 -9.99
N ASN A 455 7.70 -16.15 -9.48
CA ASN A 455 7.12 -14.99 -10.17
C ASN A 455 7.32 -13.73 -9.35
N ALA A 456 7.58 -12.61 -10.01
CA ALA A 456 7.67 -11.32 -9.35
C ALA A 456 6.80 -10.26 -10.02
N MET A 457 6.45 -9.24 -9.26
CA MET A 457 5.72 -8.09 -9.73
C MET A 457 6.19 -6.82 -9.02
N LEU A 458 6.41 -5.76 -9.79
CA LEU A 458 6.58 -4.41 -9.28
C LEU A 458 5.23 -3.69 -9.30
N VAL A 459 4.92 -2.97 -8.24
CA VAL A 459 3.74 -2.09 -8.17
C VAL A 459 4.20 -0.65 -7.91
N VAL A 460 3.77 0.27 -8.75
CA VAL A 460 4.13 1.70 -8.69
C VAL A 460 2.87 2.54 -8.49
N ALA A 461 2.86 3.42 -7.51
CA ALA A 461 1.86 4.48 -7.42
C ALA A 461 2.36 5.69 -8.23
N SER A 462 2.00 5.75 -9.52
CA SER A 462 2.47 6.77 -10.47
C SER A 462 1.73 8.10 -10.30
N LYS A 463 0.48 8.06 -9.76
CA LYS A 463 -0.28 9.23 -9.36
C LYS A 463 -0.97 9.02 -8.00
N GLY A 464 -1.18 10.12 -7.28
CA GLY A 464 -1.75 10.10 -5.94
C GLY A 464 -0.73 9.70 -4.86
N ASP A 465 0.51 9.43 -5.24
CA ASP A 465 1.64 9.04 -4.41
C ASP A 465 1.88 9.99 -3.21
N SER A 466 1.70 11.29 -3.40
CA SER A 466 1.78 12.30 -2.35
C SER A 466 0.85 12.04 -1.16
N ASN A 467 -0.24 11.32 -1.38
CA ASN A 467 -1.26 10.99 -0.40
C ASN A 467 -1.40 9.48 -0.13
N ALA A 468 -0.50 8.67 -0.67
CA ALA A 468 -0.51 7.23 -0.51
C ALA A 468 0.04 6.79 0.85
N THR A 469 -0.50 5.71 1.37
CA THR A 469 -0.02 4.98 2.54
C THR A 469 0.17 3.54 2.14
N LEU A 470 1.37 3.01 2.31
CA LEU A 470 1.69 1.61 2.09
C LEU A 470 1.33 0.79 3.33
N THR A 471 0.57 -0.28 3.13
CA THR A 471 0.17 -1.21 4.19
C THR A 471 0.58 -2.61 3.82
N THR A 472 1.20 -3.35 4.74
CA THR A 472 1.47 -4.77 4.57
C THR A 472 1.05 -5.58 5.79
N ASN A 473 0.49 -6.75 5.54
CA ASN A 473 0.05 -7.70 6.56
C ASN A 473 0.53 -9.11 6.20
N VAL A 474 0.95 -9.84 7.21
CA VAL A 474 1.24 -11.27 7.07
C VAL A 474 0.04 -12.11 7.50
N SER A 475 -0.03 -13.34 7.00
CA SER A 475 -1.06 -14.32 7.36
C SER A 475 -1.26 -14.38 8.87
N LYS A 476 -2.51 -14.42 9.32
CA LYS A 476 -2.96 -14.47 10.72
C LYS A 476 -2.71 -13.19 11.55
N GLN A 477 -2.08 -12.17 11.02
CA GLN A 477 -1.88 -10.90 11.73
C GLN A 477 -3.21 -10.13 11.87
N SER A 478 -4.01 -10.06 10.81
CA SER A 478 -5.31 -9.39 10.78
C SER A 478 -6.49 -10.35 10.74
N ASN A 479 -6.37 -11.53 11.34
CA ASN A 479 -7.37 -12.59 11.31
C ASN A 479 -7.75 -13.02 9.89
N SER A 480 -6.78 -13.12 8.99
CA SER A 480 -6.89 -13.68 7.65
C SER A 480 -5.76 -14.66 7.41
N SER A 481 -5.98 -15.67 6.58
CA SER A 481 -4.93 -16.60 6.14
C SER A 481 -4.09 -16.05 4.99
N TYR A 482 -4.38 -14.85 4.51
CA TYR A 482 -3.68 -14.23 3.39
C TYR A 482 -2.65 -13.20 3.85
N ASN A 483 -1.54 -13.15 3.11
CA ASN A 483 -0.54 -12.09 3.13
C ASN A 483 -0.89 -11.09 2.04
N PHE A 484 -0.88 -9.79 2.32
CA PHE A 484 -1.16 -8.76 1.30
C PHE A 484 -0.41 -7.46 1.57
N CYS A 485 -0.12 -6.76 0.47
CA CYS A 485 0.50 -5.44 0.47
C CYS A 485 -0.27 -4.54 -0.50
N ASN A 486 -0.57 -3.31 -0.11
CA ASN A 486 -1.34 -2.39 -0.93
C ASN A 486 -1.12 -0.92 -0.57
N PHE A 487 -1.57 -0.04 -1.46
CA PHE A 487 -1.67 1.39 -1.22
C PHE A 487 -3.10 1.80 -0.88
N THR A 488 -3.23 2.62 0.15
CA THR A 488 -4.45 3.38 0.47
C THR A 488 -4.20 4.86 0.24
N PHE A 489 -5.09 5.52 -0.50
CA PHE A 489 -4.96 6.92 -0.89
C PHE A 489 -5.87 7.80 -0.03
N THR A 490 -5.29 8.84 0.60
CA THR A 490 -6.05 9.85 1.34
C THR A 490 -6.56 10.92 0.37
N LEU A 491 -7.86 10.98 0.16
CA LEU A 491 -8.51 11.97 -0.73
C LEU A 491 -8.88 13.26 0.00
N ARG A 492 -9.21 13.17 1.31
CA ARG A 492 -9.41 14.33 2.20
C ARG A 492 -8.74 14.10 3.53
N GLY A 493 -7.97 15.09 3.98
CA GLY A 493 -7.30 15.07 5.26
C GLY A 493 -8.29 15.05 6.42
N THR A 494 -7.93 14.30 7.48
CA THR A 494 -8.65 14.29 8.74
C THR A 494 -7.71 14.66 9.88
N ASP A 495 -8.25 15.29 10.91
CA ASP A 495 -7.48 15.63 12.11
C ASP A 495 -8.35 15.50 13.36
N SER A 496 -7.73 15.57 14.52
CA SER A 496 -8.39 15.48 15.80
C SER A 496 -8.44 16.84 16.47
N PHE A 497 -9.63 17.25 16.90
CA PHE A 497 -9.86 18.46 17.69
C PHE A 497 -10.31 18.10 19.09
N TYR A 498 -9.70 18.71 20.10
CA TYR A 498 -10.01 18.52 21.51
C TYR A 498 -10.64 19.78 22.08
N MET A 499 -11.94 19.74 22.43
CA MET A 499 -12.72 20.94 22.76
C MET A 499 -12.34 21.57 24.12
N SER A 500 -11.87 20.79 25.09
CA SER A 500 -11.52 21.26 26.42
C SER A 500 -10.08 20.91 26.85
N GLY A 501 -9.23 20.45 25.95
CA GLY A 501 -7.93 19.87 26.30
C GLY A 501 -8.04 18.51 27.02
N ASN A 502 -9.22 17.95 27.12
CA ASN A 502 -9.48 16.64 27.71
C ASN A 502 -9.51 15.58 26.58
N SER A 503 -8.72 14.53 26.75
CA SER A 503 -8.61 13.44 25.77
C SER A 503 -9.94 12.71 25.49
N ASN A 504 -10.91 12.80 26.40
CA ASN A 504 -12.23 12.16 26.24
C ASN A 504 -13.21 12.95 25.35
N GLU A 505 -12.84 14.16 24.93
CA GLU A 505 -13.66 15.01 24.04
C GLU A 505 -12.97 15.22 22.67
N LYS A 506 -12.53 14.11 22.09
CA LYS A 506 -11.93 14.07 20.77
C LYS A 506 -13.00 14.07 19.69
N PHE A 507 -12.93 15.01 18.76
CA PHE A 507 -13.76 15.07 17.56
C PHE A 507 -12.91 14.93 16.31
N THR A 508 -13.39 14.20 15.33
CA THR A 508 -12.79 14.20 14.00
C THR A 508 -13.22 15.45 13.25
N VAL A 509 -12.26 16.16 12.70
CA VAL A 509 -12.47 17.27 11.77
C VAL A 509 -11.94 16.87 10.41
N PHE A 510 -12.56 17.40 9.37
CA PHE A 510 -12.31 17.04 8.00
C PHE A 510 -11.84 18.24 7.20
N GLU A 511 -10.97 18.00 6.25
CA GLU A 511 -10.70 18.97 5.19
C GLU A 511 -12.00 19.31 4.47
N SER A 512 -12.25 20.60 4.28
CA SER A 512 -13.49 21.12 3.71
C SER A 512 -13.33 21.45 2.24
N GLY A 513 -14.43 21.33 1.48
CA GLY A 513 -14.47 21.67 0.07
C GLY A 513 -14.36 20.47 -0.86
N ASP A 514 -13.98 20.72 -2.10
CA ASP A 514 -13.76 19.69 -3.11
C ASP A 514 -12.52 18.84 -2.79
N ILE A 515 -12.44 17.67 -3.38
CA ILE A 515 -11.22 16.83 -3.27
C ILE A 515 -10.10 17.55 -4.02
N ILE A 516 -9.01 17.88 -3.32
CA ILE A 516 -7.80 18.47 -3.89
C ILE A 516 -6.69 17.44 -3.77
N SER A 517 -6.69 16.49 -4.69
CA SER A 517 -5.70 15.42 -4.82
C SER A 517 -5.38 15.25 -6.31
N ASP A 518 -4.30 14.56 -6.60
CA ASP A 518 -4.09 13.99 -7.93
C ASP A 518 -5.09 12.86 -8.19
N ASP A 519 -5.24 12.45 -9.43
CA ASP A 519 -5.88 11.19 -9.78
C ASP A 519 -5.13 10.03 -9.10
N ILE A 520 -5.76 8.88 -8.94
CA ILE A 520 -5.08 7.68 -8.46
C ILE A 520 -4.68 6.86 -9.69
N GLU A 521 -3.42 6.47 -9.77
CA GLU A 521 -2.93 5.57 -10.81
C GLU A 521 -1.92 4.59 -10.22
N LEU A 522 -2.22 3.30 -10.38
CA LEU A 522 -1.36 2.19 -9.98
C LEU A 522 -0.95 1.42 -11.23
N LEU A 523 0.36 1.18 -11.36
CA LEU A 523 0.95 0.39 -12.43
C LEU A 523 1.48 -0.92 -11.85
N TYR A 524 1.06 -2.04 -12.42
CA TYR A 524 1.44 -3.39 -12.01
C TYR A 524 2.25 -4.03 -13.13
N TYR A 525 3.53 -4.26 -12.91
CA TYR A 525 4.49 -4.83 -13.86
C TYR A 525 4.83 -6.26 -13.50
N PRO A 526 4.17 -7.28 -14.07
CA PRO A 526 4.61 -8.67 -13.95
C PRO A 526 5.99 -8.85 -14.59
N ILE A 527 6.91 -9.46 -13.87
CA ILE A 527 8.30 -9.66 -14.31
C ILE A 527 8.41 -11.10 -14.83
N ALA A 528 8.67 -11.23 -16.13
CA ALA A 528 8.83 -12.51 -16.82
C ALA A 528 10.29 -12.99 -16.71
N LYS A 529 10.64 -13.64 -15.62
CA LYS A 529 11.96 -14.19 -15.38
C LYS A 529 11.88 -15.37 -14.43
N GLU A 530 12.49 -16.48 -14.79
CA GLU A 530 12.66 -17.62 -13.90
C GLU A 530 13.54 -17.21 -12.69
N ASP A 531 13.18 -17.64 -11.49
CA ASP A 531 13.85 -17.25 -10.23
C ASP A 531 13.92 -15.71 -10.01
N ALA A 532 12.87 -14.98 -10.39
CA ALA A 532 12.80 -13.53 -10.18
C ALA A 532 12.91 -13.16 -8.69
N SER A 533 13.62 -12.09 -8.38
CA SER A 533 13.95 -11.67 -7.03
C SER A 533 13.69 -10.17 -6.80
N TYR A 534 13.91 -9.70 -5.56
CA TYR A 534 13.84 -8.26 -5.26
C TYR A 534 14.82 -7.42 -6.06
N VAL A 535 15.92 -8.01 -6.56
CA VAL A 535 16.88 -7.34 -7.44
C VAL A 535 16.22 -7.01 -8.79
N ASP A 536 15.42 -7.94 -9.31
CA ASP A 536 14.69 -7.73 -10.58
C ASP A 536 13.58 -6.69 -10.41
N VAL A 537 12.92 -6.67 -9.25
CA VAL A 537 11.96 -5.62 -8.88
C VAL A 537 12.64 -4.24 -8.88
N ALA A 538 13.82 -4.12 -8.27
CA ALA A 538 14.60 -2.88 -8.25
C ALA A 538 15.05 -2.45 -9.66
N GLN A 539 15.51 -3.39 -10.50
CA GLN A 539 15.91 -3.13 -11.89
C GLN A 539 14.71 -2.64 -12.72
N ARG A 540 13.52 -3.27 -12.56
CA ARG A 540 12.32 -2.84 -13.29
C ARG A 540 11.88 -1.44 -12.86
N TYR A 541 12.02 -1.11 -11.55
CA TYR A 541 11.71 0.24 -11.08
C TYR A 541 12.72 1.28 -11.57
N ARG A 542 14.02 0.95 -11.59
CA ARG A 542 15.03 1.82 -12.21
C ARG A 542 14.71 2.09 -13.69
N GLN A 543 14.29 1.07 -14.44
CA GLN A 543 13.86 1.25 -15.82
C GLN A 543 12.68 2.22 -15.92
N TYR A 544 11.66 2.07 -15.05
CA TYR A 544 10.52 3.00 -14.98
C TYR A 544 10.99 4.45 -14.73
N LEU A 545 11.87 4.67 -13.77
CA LEU A 545 12.38 6.01 -13.46
C LEU A 545 13.09 6.66 -14.67
N LEU A 546 13.85 5.88 -15.41
CA LEU A 546 14.64 6.37 -16.58
C LEU A 546 13.76 6.59 -17.81
N GLU A 547 12.80 5.72 -18.07
CA GLU A 547 12.02 5.72 -19.32
C GLU A 547 10.71 6.50 -19.20
N GLU A 548 10.08 6.49 -18.02
CA GLU A 548 8.72 7.03 -17.81
C GLU A 548 8.69 8.26 -16.88
N ASP A 549 9.49 8.27 -15.79
CA ASP A 549 9.47 9.34 -14.78
C ASP A 549 10.48 10.47 -15.04
N GLY A 550 11.31 10.34 -16.08
CA GLY A 550 12.20 11.40 -16.54
C GLY A 550 13.47 11.62 -15.71
N VAL A 551 13.84 10.65 -14.87
CA VAL A 551 15.11 10.68 -14.13
C VAL A 551 16.27 10.58 -15.11
N LYS A 552 17.29 11.42 -14.91
CA LYS A 552 18.48 11.47 -15.79
C LYS A 552 19.64 10.77 -15.12
N ILE A 553 20.45 10.07 -15.93
CA ILE A 553 21.73 9.53 -15.47
C ILE A 553 22.68 10.71 -15.20
N ARG A 554 23.09 10.84 -13.95
CA ARG A 554 24.02 11.85 -13.43
C ARG A 554 25.38 11.23 -13.08
N SER A 555 25.42 9.92 -12.82
CA SER A 555 26.66 9.18 -12.55
C SER A 555 27.63 9.26 -13.73
N GLN A 556 28.91 9.39 -13.41
CA GLN A 556 29.98 9.52 -14.38
C GLN A 556 31.00 8.41 -14.16
N ALA A 557 31.53 7.87 -15.25
CA ALA A 557 32.58 6.87 -15.21
C ALA A 557 33.84 7.38 -14.50
N ASP A 558 34.53 6.47 -13.82
CA ASP A 558 35.82 6.73 -13.16
C ASP A 558 35.76 7.88 -12.12
N THR A 559 34.67 7.97 -11.38
CA THR A 559 34.48 8.96 -10.31
C THR A 559 34.23 8.29 -8.97
N ALA A 560 34.84 8.79 -7.91
CA ALA A 560 34.56 8.46 -6.51
C ALA A 560 34.69 9.72 -5.66
N SER A 561 33.61 10.14 -5.02
CA SER A 561 33.56 11.40 -4.28
C SER A 561 33.54 11.15 -2.77
N MET A 562 34.27 11.95 -2.02
CA MET A 562 34.07 12.08 -0.58
C MET A 562 33.02 13.17 -0.33
N TYR A 563 31.97 12.87 0.40
CA TYR A 563 30.98 13.86 0.80
C TYR A 563 31.35 14.45 2.16
N VAL A 564 31.30 15.76 2.27
CA VAL A 564 31.71 16.48 3.50
C VAL A 564 30.66 17.52 3.87
N ASP A 565 30.05 17.35 5.01
CA ASP A 565 29.10 18.32 5.55
C ASP A 565 29.78 19.29 6.49
N LEU A 566 29.86 20.57 6.09
CA LEU A 566 30.45 21.64 6.84
C LEU A 566 29.38 22.50 7.54
N TYR A 567 29.66 22.96 8.76
CA TYR A 567 28.73 23.72 9.57
C TYR A 567 29.34 25.07 9.94
N GLY A 568 28.78 26.16 9.44
CA GLY A 568 29.36 27.51 9.51
C GLY A 568 29.23 28.15 10.87
N GLY A 569 28.06 28.49 11.30
CA GLY A 569 27.86 29.18 12.57
C GLY A 569 26.60 28.80 13.32
N VAL A 570 26.60 29.06 14.61
CA VAL A 570 25.49 28.78 15.54
C VAL A 570 25.12 29.98 16.37
N GLN A 571 23.89 29.97 16.93
CA GLN A 571 23.50 30.90 17.97
C GLN A 571 23.85 30.29 19.34
N LYS A 572 24.76 30.95 20.08
CA LYS A 572 25.21 30.52 21.42
C LYS A 572 24.96 31.58 22.49
N LYS A 573 24.37 31.18 23.62
CA LYS A 573 24.22 32.07 24.77
C LYS A 573 25.54 32.20 25.51
N ARG A 574 26.08 33.43 25.59
CA ARG A 574 27.32 33.73 26.36
C ARG A 574 27.03 34.83 27.40
N PRO A 575 27.57 34.73 28.62
CA PRO A 575 27.38 35.76 29.63
C PRO A 575 28.25 36.97 29.28
N ILE A 576 27.62 38.10 29.00
CA ILE A 576 28.31 39.40 28.90
C ILE A 576 27.97 40.20 30.14
N LEU A 577 28.97 40.51 30.97
CA LEU A 577 28.78 41.21 32.27
C LEU A 577 27.74 40.49 33.17
N GLY A 578 27.67 39.18 33.12
CA GLY A 578 26.70 38.39 33.87
C GLY A 578 25.29 38.31 33.27
N ILE A 579 25.02 38.93 32.11
CA ILE A 579 23.76 38.87 31.39
C ILE A 579 23.89 37.88 30.24
N PRO A 580 23.02 36.85 30.14
CA PRO A 580 23.06 35.91 29.02
C PRO A 580 22.63 36.63 27.73
N VAL A 581 23.51 36.69 26.75
CA VAL A 581 23.29 37.27 25.43
C VAL A 581 23.48 36.19 24.34
N THR A 582 22.57 36.09 23.43
CA THR A 582 22.68 35.17 22.28
C THR A 582 23.58 35.85 21.24
N LEU A 583 24.71 35.22 20.95
CA LEU A 583 25.67 35.67 19.94
C LEU A 583 25.76 34.67 18.79
N LYS A 584 26.00 35.16 17.58
CA LYS A 584 26.45 34.33 16.47
C LYS A 584 27.91 33.93 16.72
N THR A 585 28.15 32.63 16.72
CA THR A 585 29.48 32.05 16.99
C THR A 585 29.86 31.19 15.79
N PRO A 586 31.01 31.45 15.15
CA PRO A 586 31.53 30.55 14.13
C PRO A 586 31.91 29.20 14.76
N ILE A 587 31.67 28.11 14.06
CA ILE A 587 32.15 26.76 14.36
C ILE A 587 33.05 26.24 13.23
N THR A 588 32.84 26.75 12.01
CA THR A 588 33.76 26.63 10.87
C THR A 588 33.64 27.92 10.05
N SER A 589 34.59 28.81 10.08
CA SER A 589 34.64 30.00 9.22
C SER A 589 35.01 29.61 7.78
N TYR A 590 34.90 30.55 6.79
CA TYR A 590 35.23 30.25 5.40
C TYR A 590 36.71 29.87 5.23
N SER A 591 37.63 30.57 5.91
CA SER A 591 39.03 30.20 5.88
C SER A 591 39.33 28.87 6.57
N GLN A 592 38.57 28.52 7.61
CA GLN A 592 38.69 27.23 8.27
C GLN A 592 38.13 26.09 7.39
N ALA A 593 37.04 26.34 6.67
CA ALA A 593 36.49 25.40 5.65
C ALA A 593 37.51 25.16 4.53
N GLU A 594 38.12 26.22 4.01
CA GLU A 594 39.21 26.13 3.03
C GLU A 594 40.38 25.31 3.58
N GLU A 595 40.77 25.50 4.85
CA GLU A 595 41.84 24.74 5.51
C GLU A 595 41.48 23.23 5.59
N ILE A 596 40.28 22.87 6.00
CA ILE A 596 39.84 21.45 6.04
C ILE A 596 39.93 20.83 4.65
N LEU A 597 39.35 21.48 3.65
CA LEU A 597 39.32 20.96 2.28
C LEU A 597 40.72 20.91 1.65
N SER A 598 41.58 21.90 1.93
CA SER A 598 42.98 21.88 1.49
C SER A 598 43.77 20.71 2.11
N LYS A 599 43.55 20.41 3.40
CA LYS A 599 44.16 19.23 4.04
C LYS A 599 43.72 17.92 3.40
N LEU A 600 42.43 17.78 3.01
CA LEU A 600 41.95 16.62 2.26
C LEU A 600 42.66 16.49 0.92
N LYS A 601 42.79 17.60 0.18
CA LYS A 601 43.50 17.65 -1.11
C LYS A 601 44.97 17.27 -0.97
N ASP A 602 45.66 17.85 0.01
CA ASP A 602 47.07 17.55 0.31
C ASP A 602 47.32 16.09 0.70
N LYS A 603 46.31 15.46 1.30
CA LYS A 603 46.31 14.03 1.68
C LYS A 603 45.89 13.10 0.52
N GLY A 604 45.52 13.66 -0.63
CA GLY A 604 45.20 12.90 -1.86
C GLY A 604 43.77 12.44 -1.97
N VAL A 605 42.80 13.21 -1.43
CA VAL A 605 41.39 13.11 -1.76
C VAL A 605 41.17 13.91 -3.05
N ASP A 606 40.90 13.22 -4.16
CA ASP A 606 40.86 13.86 -5.48
C ASP A 606 39.58 14.59 -5.77
N ASP A 607 38.44 14.08 -5.27
CA ASP A 607 37.11 14.60 -5.48
C ASP A 607 36.33 14.75 -4.19
N VAL A 608 35.75 15.93 -3.96
CA VAL A 608 34.92 16.24 -2.78
C VAL A 608 33.64 16.93 -3.21
N VAL A 609 32.51 16.41 -2.73
CA VAL A 609 31.21 17.06 -2.76
C VAL A 609 30.94 17.63 -1.36
N ALA A 610 31.03 18.94 -1.20
CA ALA A 610 30.88 19.61 0.07
C ALA A 610 29.52 20.32 0.19
N SER A 611 28.80 20.09 1.30
CA SER A 611 27.71 20.96 1.72
C SER A 611 28.21 22.00 2.74
N TYR A 612 27.58 23.17 2.82
CA TYR A 612 27.94 24.17 3.82
C TYR A 612 26.71 24.79 4.46
N SER A 613 26.33 24.30 5.63
CA SER A 613 25.18 24.73 6.41
C SER A 613 25.44 26.01 7.20
N ASN A 614 24.38 26.80 7.46
CA ASN A 614 24.46 28.04 8.29
C ASN A 614 25.59 29.02 7.87
N TRP A 615 25.83 29.13 6.59
CA TRP A 615 26.90 29.99 6.02
C TRP A 615 26.50 31.46 5.92
N THR A 616 25.19 31.80 5.95
CA THR A 616 24.68 33.19 5.89
C THR A 616 24.36 33.73 7.27
N ASN A 617 24.12 35.04 7.40
CA ASN A 617 23.73 35.63 8.67
C ASN A 617 22.35 35.24 9.16
N ASP A 618 21.43 34.96 8.24
CA ASP A 618 20.06 34.65 8.58
C ASP A 618 19.87 33.14 8.72
N GLY A 619 20.66 32.31 7.99
CA GLY A 619 20.81 30.88 8.23
C GLY A 619 21.30 30.60 9.66
N ILE A 620 22.37 31.27 10.14
CA ILE A 620 22.84 31.17 11.56
C ILE A 620 21.71 31.44 12.57
N LYS A 621 20.68 32.21 12.19
CA LYS A 621 19.56 32.56 13.07
C LYS A 621 18.32 31.68 12.83
N ASN A 622 18.41 30.69 12.01
CA ASN A 622 17.29 29.85 11.59
C ASN A 622 16.07 30.70 11.15
N LYS A 623 16.29 31.64 10.26
CA LYS A 623 15.24 32.44 9.63
C LYS A 623 15.09 32.01 8.19
N VAL A 624 13.94 32.25 7.62
CA VAL A 624 13.79 32.12 6.15
C VAL A 624 14.85 32.98 5.47
N ASP A 625 15.67 32.35 4.66
CA ASP A 625 16.87 32.93 4.04
C ASP A 625 16.97 32.53 2.57
N THR A 626 16.70 33.46 1.70
CA THR A 626 16.81 33.32 0.24
C THR A 626 17.95 34.12 -0.36
N ASP A 627 18.68 34.90 0.47
CA ASP A 627 19.78 35.75 0.05
C ASP A 627 21.12 34.99 0.10
N ALA A 628 21.78 34.79 -1.02
CA ALA A 628 23.12 34.20 -1.09
C ALA A 628 24.22 35.19 -0.60
N LYS A 629 24.12 35.65 0.66
CA LYS A 629 25.03 36.64 1.26
C LYS A 629 25.92 36.03 2.34
N PRO A 630 27.24 35.94 2.08
CA PRO A 630 28.20 35.45 3.07
C PRO A 630 28.13 36.21 4.40
N SER A 631 28.18 35.48 5.51
CA SER A 631 28.13 36.03 6.85
C SER A 631 29.43 36.73 7.22
N GLY A 632 29.33 37.99 7.70
CA GLY A 632 30.47 38.66 8.29
C GLY A 632 31.02 38.02 9.56
N THR A 633 30.25 37.15 10.23
CA THR A 633 30.70 36.36 11.41
C THR A 633 31.68 35.27 10.99
N LEU A 634 31.59 34.77 9.75
CA LEU A 634 32.39 33.67 9.20
C LEU A 634 33.56 34.17 8.33
N GLY A 635 33.83 35.47 8.24
CA GLY A 635 34.92 36.06 7.46
C GLY A 635 34.43 37.00 6.32
N GLY A 636 33.13 36.98 6.04
CA GLY A 636 32.52 37.86 5.05
C GLY A 636 32.84 37.52 3.60
N LYS A 637 32.57 38.48 2.68
CA LYS A 637 32.62 38.22 1.25
C LYS A 637 34.01 37.82 0.75
N SER A 638 35.09 38.39 1.31
CA SER A 638 36.46 38.15 0.85
C SER A 638 36.88 36.71 1.11
N ASP A 639 36.64 36.21 2.34
CA ASP A 639 37.08 34.89 2.74
C ASP A 639 36.19 33.79 2.06
N PHE A 640 34.92 34.10 1.84
CA PHE A 640 34.05 33.24 1.04
C PHE A 640 34.49 33.15 -0.42
N GLN A 641 34.99 34.27 -1.01
CA GLN A 641 35.54 34.24 -2.34
C GLN A 641 36.82 33.39 -2.41
N SER A 642 37.71 33.50 -1.41
CA SER A 642 38.89 32.63 -1.32
C SER A 642 38.54 31.14 -1.28
N LEU A 643 37.56 30.78 -0.46
CA LEU A 643 37.05 29.40 -0.41
C LEU A 643 36.53 28.93 -1.79
N ARG A 644 35.77 29.78 -2.49
CA ARG A 644 35.27 29.43 -3.84
C ARG A 644 36.42 29.26 -4.85
N ASP A 645 37.35 30.21 -4.86
CA ASP A 645 38.51 30.12 -5.74
C ASP A 645 39.29 28.82 -5.51
N PHE A 646 39.45 28.41 -4.23
CA PHE A 646 40.04 27.11 -3.86
C PHE A 646 39.22 25.91 -4.36
N ILE A 647 37.87 25.92 -4.21
CA ILE A 647 36.98 24.90 -4.70
C ILE A 647 37.14 24.71 -6.21
N ASP A 648 37.11 25.80 -6.98
CA ASP A 648 37.29 25.79 -8.44
C ASP A 648 38.67 25.28 -8.86
N GLU A 649 39.75 25.71 -8.18
CA GLU A 649 41.11 25.26 -8.43
C GLU A 649 41.32 23.77 -8.08
N SER A 650 40.64 23.27 -7.08
CA SER A 650 40.75 21.88 -6.62
C SER A 650 39.96 20.91 -7.49
N GLY A 651 38.99 21.40 -8.27
CA GLY A 651 37.97 20.58 -8.95
C GLY A 651 36.93 19.99 -8.00
N TYR A 652 36.78 20.53 -6.80
CA TYR A 652 35.78 20.16 -5.83
C TYR A 652 34.42 20.80 -6.15
N THR A 653 33.34 20.33 -5.56
CA THR A 653 32.01 20.90 -5.71
C THR A 653 31.48 21.40 -4.37
N LEU A 654 30.91 22.63 -4.35
CA LEU A 654 30.33 23.21 -3.15
C LEU A 654 28.85 23.48 -3.35
N TYR A 655 28.04 22.99 -2.39
CA TYR A 655 26.59 23.20 -2.28
C TYR A 655 26.26 23.99 -1.00
N PRO A 656 26.24 25.34 -1.04
CA PRO A 656 25.80 26.12 0.10
C PRO A 656 24.32 25.79 0.42
N VAL A 657 24.03 25.51 1.70
CA VAL A 657 22.71 25.03 2.16
C VAL A 657 21.78 26.22 2.41
N SER A 658 20.55 26.12 1.94
CA SER A 658 19.43 27.00 2.25
C SER A 658 18.26 26.20 2.85
N ASP A 659 18.21 26.16 4.21
CA ASP A 659 17.13 25.48 4.93
C ASP A 659 16.00 26.47 5.24
N ASN A 660 14.89 26.33 4.51
CA ASN A 660 13.73 27.22 4.63
C ASN A 660 12.45 26.50 5.11
N ARG A 661 12.53 25.25 5.50
CA ARG A 661 11.38 24.52 6.05
C ARG A 661 10.98 25.01 7.44
N ASP A 662 11.96 25.17 8.33
CA ASP A 662 11.78 25.50 9.73
C ASP A 662 12.35 26.88 10.03
N PHE A 663 11.59 27.73 10.72
CA PHE A 663 12.03 29.10 10.89
C PHE A 663 11.67 29.74 12.25
N TYR A 664 12.49 30.71 12.68
CA TYR A 664 12.13 31.72 13.67
C TYR A 664 11.70 33.02 12.98
N SER A 665 10.69 33.70 13.54
CA SER A 665 10.20 34.96 12.98
C SER A 665 11.30 35.98 12.68
N GLY A 666 11.24 36.54 11.48
CA GLY A 666 12.18 37.55 10.96
C GLY A 666 12.17 37.56 9.43
N ASN A 667 12.90 38.46 8.81
CA ASN A 667 13.01 38.65 7.33
C ASN A 667 11.66 38.73 6.61
N GLY A 668 10.65 39.33 7.23
CA GLY A 668 9.31 39.42 6.64
C GLY A 668 8.39 38.22 6.96
N TYR A 669 8.90 37.15 7.56
CA TYR A 669 8.12 35.95 7.91
C TYR A 669 7.84 35.88 9.40
N TYR A 670 6.61 35.58 9.78
CA TYR A 670 6.13 35.63 11.18
C TYR A 670 5.40 34.35 11.56
N SER A 671 5.69 33.82 12.74
CA SER A 671 5.10 32.57 13.27
C SER A 671 3.58 32.59 13.39
N PHE A 672 2.93 33.77 13.42
CA PHE A 672 1.48 33.90 13.55
C PHE A 672 0.73 33.97 12.20
N SER A 673 1.43 34.21 11.08
CA SER A 673 0.80 34.42 9.77
C SER A 673 1.30 33.45 8.70
N ASP A 674 2.58 32.99 8.79
CA ASP A 674 3.27 32.32 7.70
C ASP A 674 3.62 30.87 8.04
N THR A 675 3.10 30.39 9.18
CA THR A 675 3.20 28.99 9.63
C THR A 675 2.08 28.15 9.03
N ALA A 676 2.41 26.96 8.57
CA ALA A 676 1.44 25.97 8.11
C ALA A 676 0.42 25.63 9.22
N VAL A 677 -0.84 25.51 8.85
CA VAL A 677 -1.99 25.27 9.73
C VAL A 677 -2.56 23.87 9.43
N ARG A 678 -2.79 23.09 10.45
CA ARG A 678 -3.41 21.76 10.35
C ARG A 678 -4.91 21.85 10.05
N VAL A 679 -5.52 20.75 9.63
CA VAL A 679 -6.97 20.64 9.44
C VAL A 679 -7.76 20.99 10.71
N SER A 680 -7.20 20.75 11.90
CA SER A 680 -7.79 21.17 13.19
C SER A 680 -7.73 22.68 13.46
N GLY A 681 -7.07 23.46 12.59
CA GLY A 681 -6.83 24.89 12.79
C GLY A 681 -5.65 25.23 13.70
N SER A 682 -4.86 24.22 14.11
CA SER A 682 -3.68 24.42 14.95
C SER A 682 -2.46 24.78 14.09
N TYR A 683 -1.63 25.74 14.58
CA TYR A 683 -0.36 26.07 13.94
C TYR A 683 0.67 24.96 14.12
N SER A 684 1.35 24.63 13.05
CA SER A 684 2.39 23.59 13.04
C SER A 684 3.70 24.12 13.63
N ARG A 685 4.39 23.28 14.38
CA ARG A 685 5.67 23.64 15.01
C ARG A 685 6.60 22.46 15.03
N ILE A 686 7.88 22.76 14.90
CA ILE A 686 8.94 21.80 15.16
C ILE A 686 9.39 21.96 16.60
N VAL A 687 9.34 20.89 17.37
CA VAL A 687 9.69 20.86 18.80
C VAL A 687 10.97 20.07 19.01
N SER A 688 11.80 20.56 19.94
CA SER A 688 12.88 19.76 20.49
C SER A 688 12.34 18.87 21.60
N TYR A 689 12.85 17.65 21.70
CA TYR A 689 12.49 16.72 22.77
C TYR A 689 13.60 16.65 23.81
N ASP A 690 13.20 16.54 25.08
CA ASP A 690 14.13 16.19 26.16
C ASP A 690 14.69 14.77 25.91
N ARG A 691 16.02 14.65 25.91
CA ARG A 691 16.69 13.38 25.58
C ARG A 691 16.46 12.28 26.61
N ALA A 692 16.25 12.66 27.88
CA ALA A 692 16.09 11.69 28.98
C ALA A 692 14.66 11.18 29.07
N TYR A 693 13.66 12.01 28.74
CA TYR A 693 12.24 11.70 28.94
C TYR A 693 11.47 11.49 27.62
N GLY A 694 12.04 11.88 26.49
CA GLY A 694 11.38 11.78 25.19
C GLY A 694 10.11 12.64 25.03
N ILE A 695 9.90 13.64 25.91
CA ILE A 695 8.76 14.58 25.84
C ILE A 695 9.22 15.93 25.28
N PRO A 696 8.32 16.76 24.70
CA PRO A 696 8.67 18.09 24.23
C PRO A 696 9.39 18.93 25.31
N ASP A 697 10.58 19.46 24.97
CA ASP A 697 11.39 20.27 25.88
C ASP A 697 10.80 21.67 26.02
N GLY A 698 10.16 21.95 27.15
CA GLY A 698 9.57 23.25 27.46
C GLY A 698 10.58 24.41 27.63
N PHE A 699 11.89 24.12 27.71
CA PHE A 699 12.97 25.12 27.86
C PHE A 699 13.55 25.54 26.50
N LYS A 700 13.42 24.71 25.46
CA LYS A 700 13.83 25.06 24.09
C LYS A 700 12.70 25.80 23.36
N LYS A 701 13.07 26.74 22.52
CA LYS A 701 12.10 27.48 21.70
C LYS A 701 11.77 26.66 20.47
N ASN A 702 10.47 26.48 20.21
CA ASN A 702 10.01 25.80 19.01
C ASN A 702 10.20 26.67 17.77
N MET A 703 10.57 26.06 16.66
CA MET A 703 10.50 26.68 15.33
C MET A 703 9.09 26.54 14.72
N SER A 704 8.76 27.39 13.78
CA SER A 704 7.56 27.33 12.98
C SER A 704 7.83 26.52 11.71
N LEU A 705 6.88 25.74 11.26
CA LEU A 705 6.92 25.09 9.96
C LEU A 705 6.38 26.05 8.92
N LEU A 706 7.14 26.37 7.89
CA LEU A 706 6.73 27.37 6.89
C LEU A 706 5.55 26.86 6.04
N SER A 707 4.58 27.74 5.75
CA SER A 707 3.49 27.39 4.85
C SER A 707 4.01 27.12 3.42
N PRO A 708 3.63 26.00 2.77
CA PRO A 708 3.99 25.71 1.38
C PRO A 708 3.55 26.80 0.40
N SER A 709 2.58 27.65 0.78
CA SER A 709 2.15 28.77 -0.07
C SER A 709 3.25 29.78 -0.42
N TYR A 710 4.40 29.69 0.24
CA TYR A 710 5.58 30.52 -0.03
C TYR A 710 6.65 29.84 -0.90
N PHE A 711 6.52 28.53 -1.19
CA PHE A 711 7.56 27.79 -1.92
C PHE A 711 7.87 28.41 -3.28
N GLY A 712 6.84 28.83 -4.04
CA GLY A 712 7.06 29.47 -5.34
C GLY A 712 7.94 30.72 -5.27
N ASP A 713 7.69 31.61 -4.31
CA ASP A 713 8.48 32.83 -4.10
C ASP A 713 9.90 32.48 -3.63
N ILE A 714 10.04 31.54 -2.68
CA ILE A 714 11.34 31.11 -2.14
C ILE A 714 12.23 30.54 -3.22
N PHE A 715 11.74 29.60 -4.02
CA PHE A 715 12.54 28.99 -5.08
C PHE A 715 12.93 29.98 -6.17
N SER A 716 12.05 30.94 -6.48
CA SER A 716 12.35 32.03 -7.40
C SER A 716 13.46 32.94 -6.89
N ASP A 717 13.39 33.33 -5.62
CA ASP A 717 14.39 34.17 -4.97
C ASP A 717 15.74 33.45 -4.84
N LEU A 718 15.76 32.15 -4.45
CA LEU A 718 16.94 31.32 -4.38
C LEU A 718 17.62 31.18 -5.74
N SER A 719 16.86 30.83 -6.78
CA SER A 719 17.39 30.73 -8.16
C SER A 719 18.07 32.00 -8.59
N SER A 720 17.43 33.13 -8.34
CA SER A 720 18.00 34.44 -8.71
C SER A 720 19.22 34.81 -7.88
N SER A 721 19.16 34.66 -6.56
CA SER A 721 20.24 35.12 -5.66
C SER A 721 21.50 34.23 -5.75
N TYR A 722 21.34 32.92 -5.97
CA TYR A 722 22.47 32.01 -6.16
C TYR A 722 23.13 32.22 -7.53
N SER A 723 22.34 32.42 -8.60
CA SER A 723 22.86 32.75 -9.92
C SER A 723 23.58 34.12 -9.90
N ASP A 724 23.03 35.16 -9.26
CA ASP A 724 23.65 36.46 -9.13
C ASP A 724 24.96 36.44 -8.30
N ALA A 725 25.03 35.51 -7.33
CA ALA A 725 26.24 35.25 -6.55
C ALA A 725 27.22 34.30 -7.26
N ASP A 726 26.91 33.85 -8.48
CA ASP A 726 27.72 32.92 -9.28
C ASP A 726 28.03 31.62 -8.52
N LEU A 727 27.01 31.08 -7.82
CA LEU A 727 27.09 29.78 -7.13
C LEU A 727 26.62 28.69 -8.09
N GLY A 728 27.46 27.64 -8.24
CA GLY A 728 27.16 26.55 -9.18
C GLY A 728 26.10 25.57 -8.71
N GLY A 729 25.90 25.40 -7.41
CA GLY A 729 24.97 24.43 -6.83
C GLY A 729 24.31 24.92 -5.53
N ILE A 730 23.29 24.21 -5.09
CA ILE A 730 22.55 24.48 -3.86
C ILE A 730 22.12 23.16 -3.19
N SER A 731 22.07 23.13 -1.83
CA SER A 731 21.25 22.18 -1.10
C SER A 731 20.05 22.90 -0.49
N VAL A 732 18.86 22.33 -0.67
CA VAL A 732 17.62 22.86 -0.07
C VAL A 732 17.24 22.10 1.19
N ALA A 733 18.20 21.37 1.77
CA ALA A 733 18.08 20.61 3.02
C ALA A 733 16.82 19.71 3.03
N ASN A 734 16.10 19.73 4.14
CA ASN A 734 14.92 18.90 4.36
C ASN A 734 13.77 19.07 3.34
N LEU A 735 13.82 20.02 2.43
CA LEU A 735 12.74 20.19 1.45
C LEU A 735 12.73 19.07 0.40
N THR A 736 13.82 18.33 0.19
CA THR A 736 13.84 17.14 -0.70
C THR A 736 13.16 15.91 -0.14
N THR A 737 12.92 15.90 1.19
CA THR A 737 12.33 14.75 1.90
C THR A 737 11.05 15.06 2.66
N SER A 738 10.75 16.34 2.91
CA SER A 738 9.57 16.72 3.69
C SER A 738 8.41 17.16 2.81
N LEU A 739 7.31 16.44 2.90
CA LEU A 739 6.09 16.78 2.18
C LEU A 739 4.92 16.98 3.15
N TYR A 740 4.28 18.15 3.13
CA TYR A 740 3.18 18.53 4.01
C TYR A 740 2.26 19.57 3.38
N GLY A 741 1.04 19.72 3.92
CA GLY A 741 0.07 20.70 3.48
C GLY A 741 -0.11 21.84 4.47
N ASP A 742 -0.87 22.86 4.06
CA ASP A 742 -1.35 23.99 4.89
C ASP A 742 -2.85 24.14 4.67
N TYR A 743 -3.63 24.03 5.73
CA TYR A 743 -5.10 24.17 5.72
C TYR A 743 -5.57 25.50 6.31
N GLY A 744 -4.69 26.52 6.29
CA GLY A 744 -4.99 27.87 6.72
C GLY A 744 -5.74 28.67 5.65
N LYS A 745 -5.58 30.00 5.72
CA LYS A 745 -6.28 30.93 4.78
C LYS A 745 -5.84 30.78 3.32
N LYS A 746 -4.59 30.40 3.10
CA LYS A 746 -4.01 30.09 1.80
C LYS A 746 -3.80 28.59 1.73
N SER A 747 -4.91 27.86 1.66
CA SER A 747 -4.85 26.40 1.69
C SER A 747 -4.04 25.84 0.53
N VAL A 748 -3.09 24.94 0.87
CA VAL A 748 -2.26 24.20 -0.08
C VAL A 748 -2.33 22.73 0.34
N SER A 749 -2.92 21.87 -0.48
CA SER A 749 -2.92 20.42 -0.21
C SER A 749 -1.51 19.84 -0.31
N ARG A 750 -1.30 18.64 0.25
CA ARG A 750 -0.03 17.92 0.15
C ARG A 750 0.38 17.69 -1.32
N TYR A 751 -0.58 17.36 -2.20
CA TYR A 751 -0.38 17.26 -3.64
C TYR A 751 0.09 18.59 -4.27
N ASN A 752 -0.61 19.69 -4.00
CA ASN A 752 -0.21 20.98 -4.54
C ASN A 752 1.16 21.45 -4.01
N ALA A 753 1.51 21.10 -2.76
CA ALA A 753 2.83 21.37 -2.21
C ALA A 753 3.92 20.60 -2.98
N MET A 754 3.70 19.32 -3.31
CA MET A 754 4.60 18.53 -4.14
C MET A 754 4.80 19.14 -5.52
N GLU A 755 3.74 19.59 -6.18
CA GLU A 755 3.82 20.24 -7.48
C GLU A 755 4.58 21.59 -7.43
N MET A 756 4.47 22.33 -6.31
CA MET A 756 5.27 23.54 -6.10
C MET A 756 6.74 23.21 -5.90
N LEU A 757 7.07 22.15 -5.15
CA LEU A 757 8.44 21.68 -4.95
C LEU A 757 9.06 21.25 -6.28
N LYS A 758 8.37 20.40 -7.07
CA LYS A 758 8.84 19.95 -8.40
C LYS A 758 9.20 21.14 -9.32
N LYS A 759 8.32 22.14 -9.39
CA LYS A 759 8.58 23.37 -10.16
C LYS A 759 9.78 24.16 -9.63
N GLY A 760 9.92 24.21 -8.32
CA GLY A 760 11.07 24.84 -7.66
C GLY A 760 12.38 24.15 -7.99
N TYR A 761 12.40 22.81 -7.93
CA TYR A 761 13.59 22.03 -8.29
C TYR A 761 13.95 22.18 -9.77
N GLU A 762 12.96 22.11 -10.69
CA GLU A 762 13.18 22.35 -12.11
C GLU A 762 13.82 23.71 -12.36
N GLN A 763 13.39 24.73 -11.64
CA GLN A 763 13.95 26.08 -11.73
C GLN A 763 15.40 26.13 -11.25
N LEU A 764 15.73 25.49 -10.13
CA LEU A 764 17.08 25.42 -9.59
C LEU A 764 18.00 24.59 -10.50
N ASP A 765 17.60 23.37 -10.91
CA ASP A 765 18.38 22.51 -11.82
C ASP A 765 18.69 23.22 -13.15
N SER A 766 17.75 24.00 -13.66
CA SER A 766 17.94 24.75 -14.92
C SER A 766 18.80 25.99 -14.78
N SER A 767 18.90 26.60 -13.58
CA SER A 767 19.63 27.86 -13.35
C SER A 767 21.02 27.70 -12.79
N LEU A 768 21.33 26.54 -12.17
CA LEU A 768 22.60 26.27 -11.50
C LEU A 768 23.35 25.12 -12.20
N GLY A 769 24.62 25.35 -12.56
CA GLY A 769 25.41 24.41 -13.37
C GLY A 769 25.68 23.06 -12.71
N ASN A 770 25.80 23.02 -11.36
CA ASN A 770 25.96 21.80 -10.57
C ASN A 770 24.65 21.26 -10.02
N GLY A 771 23.54 21.97 -10.22
CA GLY A 771 22.21 21.54 -9.81
C GLY A 771 22.00 21.49 -8.30
N ILE A 772 21.31 20.43 -7.83
CA ILE A 772 20.84 20.29 -6.44
C ILE A 772 21.53 19.11 -5.76
N LEU A 773 22.07 19.33 -4.56
CA LEU A 773 22.45 18.28 -3.61
C LEU A 773 21.26 18.01 -2.68
N ALA A 774 20.70 16.80 -2.73
CA ALA A 774 19.61 16.39 -1.86
C ALA A 774 20.12 15.78 -0.56
N ASP A 775 19.45 16.11 0.55
CA ASP A 775 19.62 15.43 1.84
C ASP A 775 18.57 14.30 1.91
N SER A 776 18.92 13.11 1.47
CA SER A 776 18.03 12.06 0.97
C SER A 776 17.10 12.59 -0.14
N ALA A 777 16.39 11.75 -0.87
CA ALA A 777 15.51 12.22 -1.93
C ALA A 777 14.25 11.35 -2.06
N ASN A 778 13.10 12.02 -2.02
CA ASN A 778 11.83 11.42 -2.43
C ASN A 778 11.80 11.30 -3.96
N ALA A 779 11.06 10.31 -4.49
CA ALA A 779 11.01 10.02 -5.92
C ALA A 779 10.69 11.27 -6.77
N TYR A 780 9.76 12.12 -6.34
CA TYR A 780 9.39 13.34 -7.07
C TYR A 780 10.54 14.37 -7.21
N ALA A 781 11.63 14.25 -6.43
CA ALA A 781 12.80 15.10 -6.53
C ALA A 781 13.88 14.52 -7.46
N LEU A 782 13.92 13.21 -7.70
CA LEU A 782 14.96 12.51 -8.45
C LEU A 782 15.24 13.07 -9.85
N PRO A 783 14.24 13.52 -10.66
CA PRO A 783 14.50 14.08 -11.97
C PRO A 783 15.39 15.33 -11.98
N TYR A 784 15.51 16.02 -10.84
CA TYR A 784 16.12 17.35 -10.70
C TYR A 784 17.41 17.37 -9.89
N VAL A 785 17.71 16.31 -9.11
CA VAL A 785 18.87 16.27 -8.23
C VAL A 785 20.11 15.74 -8.94
N SER A 786 21.29 16.25 -8.57
CA SER A 786 22.58 15.86 -9.12
C SER A 786 23.34 14.92 -8.20
N HIS A 787 23.18 15.03 -6.90
CA HIS A 787 23.77 14.19 -5.87
C HIS A 787 22.78 13.96 -4.73
N ILE A 788 22.91 12.84 -4.02
CA ILE A 788 22.09 12.51 -2.86
C ILE A 788 23.02 12.17 -1.68
N THR A 789 22.86 12.87 -0.55
CA THR A 789 23.54 12.54 0.72
C THR A 789 22.62 11.79 1.65
N ASN A 790 23.17 11.22 2.72
CA ASN A 790 22.43 10.61 3.81
C ASN A 790 21.45 9.51 3.38
N VAL A 791 21.81 8.69 2.37
CA VAL A 791 21.02 7.53 1.99
C VAL A 791 21.16 6.46 3.07
N PRO A 792 20.06 6.03 3.73
CA PRO A 792 20.13 5.01 4.75
C PRO A 792 20.57 3.65 4.18
N LEU A 793 21.30 2.86 4.98
CA LEU A 793 21.71 1.49 4.65
C LEU A 793 20.89 0.43 5.39
N SER A 794 19.87 0.83 6.15
CA SER A 794 18.97 -0.05 6.87
C SER A 794 17.51 0.40 6.74
N SER A 795 16.58 -0.45 7.16
CA SER A 795 15.17 -0.12 7.31
C SER A 795 14.88 0.41 8.73
N SER A 796 13.60 0.71 9.01
CA SER A 796 13.11 1.06 10.35
C SER A 796 13.09 -0.12 11.33
N HIS A 797 13.44 -1.32 10.92
CA HIS A 797 13.42 -2.55 11.75
C HIS A 797 12.05 -2.80 12.42
N PHE A 798 10.96 -2.61 11.72
CA PHE A 798 9.64 -2.99 12.23
C PHE A 798 9.59 -4.48 12.53
N ASP A 799 8.86 -4.84 13.59
CA ASP A 799 8.76 -6.25 14.03
C ASP A 799 8.30 -7.24 12.94
N VAL A 800 7.60 -6.75 11.91
CA VAL A 800 7.15 -7.57 10.78
C VAL A 800 8.24 -7.81 9.73
N PHE A 801 9.31 -7.03 9.73
CA PHE A 801 10.41 -7.17 8.78
C PHE A 801 11.30 -8.35 9.13
N ASP A 802 11.69 -9.11 8.13
CA ASP A 802 12.55 -10.27 8.26
C ASP A 802 14.02 -9.95 7.97
N GLU A 803 14.26 -9.14 6.94
CA GLU A 803 15.61 -8.81 6.46
C GLU A 803 15.65 -7.36 5.94
N ASP A 804 16.75 -6.68 6.15
CA ASP A 804 17.07 -5.44 5.44
C ASP A 804 17.67 -5.74 4.07
N ILE A 805 17.32 -4.94 3.07
CA ILE A 805 17.86 -5.03 1.71
C ILE A 805 18.25 -3.64 1.19
N PRO A 806 19.26 -3.51 0.34
CA PRO A 806 19.65 -2.23 -0.21
C PRO A 806 18.80 -1.83 -1.44
N PHE A 807 17.47 -1.86 -1.30
CA PHE A 807 16.57 -1.63 -2.43
C PHE A 807 16.76 -0.25 -3.05
N TYR A 808 16.94 0.80 -2.24
CA TYR A 808 17.19 2.16 -2.74
C TYR A 808 18.49 2.23 -3.53
N GLN A 809 19.56 1.59 -3.03
CA GLN A 809 20.86 1.55 -3.70
C GLN A 809 20.82 0.71 -4.99
N LEU A 810 20.09 -0.42 -4.97
CA LEU A 810 19.87 -1.22 -6.18
C LEU A 810 19.18 -0.43 -7.29
N VAL A 811 18.28 0.50 -6.92
CA VAL A 811 17.59 1.38 -7.87
C VAL A 811 18.51 2.51 -8.34
N MET A 812 19.25 3.18 -7.44
CA MET A 812 19.96 4.43 -7.71
C MET A 812 21.40 4.26 -8.22
N HIS A 813 22.07 3.15 -7.93
CA HIS A 813 23.47 2.95 -8.33
C HIS A 813 23.64 3.01 -9.84
N GLY A 814 24.60 3.80 -10.30
CA GLY A 814 24.82 4.10 -11.73
C GLY A 814 23.86 5.15 -12.31
N VAL A 815 22.83 5.59 -11.56
CA VAL A 815 21.89 6.63 -12.01
C VAL A 815 22.25 7.98 -11.44
N ILE A 816 22.20 8.15 -10.11
CA ILE A 816 22.54 9.38 -9.41
C ILE A 816 23.59 9.04 -8.35
N PRO A 817 24.73 9.75 -8.28
CA PRO A 817 25.74 9.51 -7.26
C PRO A 817 25.16 9.80 -5.86
N TYR A 818 25.45 8.92 -4.92
CA TYR A 818 24.93 9.03 -3.56
C TYR A 818 25.96 8.65 -2.50
N SER A 819 25.74 9.11 -1.27
CA SER A 819 26.57 8.75 -0.12
C SER A 819 25.76 8.12 1.02
N THR A 820 26.48 7.44 1.91
CA THR A 820 25.95 6.99 3.18
C THR A 820 25.55 8.16 4.08
N THR A 821 24.95 7.88 5.24
CA THR A 821 24.96 8.78 6.41
C THR A 821 26.41 8.99 6.88
N ALA A 822 26.64 10.04 7.69
CA ALA A 822 28.00 10.37 8.12
C ALA A 822 28.67 9.21 8.88
N ILE A 823 29.77 8.69 8.35
CA ILE A 823 30.55 7.57 8.93
C ILE A 823 30.97 7.89 10.37
N ASN A 824 31.46 9.12 10.61
CA ASN A 824 31.91 9.56 11.92
C ASN A 824 30.77 9.87 12.90
N GLY A 825 29.50 9.85 12.45
CA GLY A 825 28.32 9.99 13.29
C GLY A 825 27.69 8.68 13.74
N ASP A 826 28.10 7.56 13.14
CA ASP A 826 27.55 6.27 13.45
C ASP A 826 28.24 5.60 14.64
N ALA A 827 27.48 4.84 15.43
CA ALA A 827 28.00 4.08 16.58
C ALA A 827 28.81 2.84 16.15
N ASP A 828 28.54 2.31 14.94
CA ASP A 828 29.25 1.20 14.32
C ASP A 828 29.76 1.59 12.93
N SER A 829 30.71 2.51 12.92
CA SER A 829 31.32 3.05 11.70
C SER A 829 32.01 1.99 10.84
N GLU A 830 32.48 0.89 11.44
CA GLU A 830 33.13 -0.21 10.69
C GLU A 830 32.10 -0.99 9.86
N THR A 831 30.96 -1.37 10.44
CA THR A 831 29.87 -2.01 9.70
C THR A 831 29.31 -1.08 8.62
N LEU A 832 29.13 0.20 8.94
CA LEU A 832 28.66 1.20 7.98
C LEU A 832 29.62 1.32 6.77
N LEU A 833 30.93 1.31 7.01
CA LEU A 833 31.95 1.32 5.96
C LEU A 833 31.89 0.06 5.08
N LEU A 834 31.78 -1.12 5.68
CA LEU A 834 31.65 -2.38 4.94
C LEU A 834 30.36 -2.43 4.11
N MET A 835 29.25 -1.94 4.66
CA MET A 835 28.00 -1.84 3.93
C MET A 835 28.06 -0.80 2.82
N ALA A 836 28.80 0.31 2.98
CA ALA A 836 29.05 1.26 1.90
C ALA A 836 29.75 0.58 0.72
N ILE A 837 30.77 -0.26 0.99
CA ILE A 837 31.46 -1.03 -0.03
C ILE A 837 30.51 -2.03 -0.71
N ALA A 838 29.71 -2.75 0.09
CA ALA A 838 28.78 -3.75 -0.43
C ALA A 838 27.70 -3.15 -1.34
N THR A 839 27.36 -1.88 -1.13
CA THR A 839 26.30 -1.18 -1.87
C THR A 839 26.80 -0.17 -2.90
N GLY A 840 28.13 -0.03 -3.05
CA GLY A 840 28.74 0.97 -3.94
C GLY A 840 28.48 2.42 -3.52
N SER A 841 28.20 2.67 -2.21
CA SER A 841 27.92 4.00 -1.68
C SER A 841 29.19 4.80 -1.44
N ASN A 842 29.20 6.07 -1.79
CA ASN A 842 30.27 6.99 -1.42
C ASN A 842 30.24 7.28 0.09
N LEU A 843 31.39 7.68 0.66
CA LEU A 843 31.52 8.00 2.06
C LEU A 843 31.11 9.44 2.39
N SER A 844 30.47 9.65 3.52
CA SER A 844 30.11 10.96 4.05
C SER A 844 30.71 11.22 5.43
N TYR A 845 31.11 12.47 5.70
CA TYR A 845 31.64 12.92 6.98
C TYR A 845 31.10 14.27 7.38
N ASP A 846 30.67 14.40 8.63
CA ASP A 846 30.39 15.69 9.26
C ASP A 846 31.68 16.31 9.78
N MET A 847 32.01 17.54 9.39
CA MET A 847 33.24 18.21 9.80
C MET A 847 33.03 19.63 10.32
N ILE A 848 33.52 19.89 11.53
CA ILE A 848 33.63 21.22 12.10
C ILE A 848 35.08 21.50 12.49
N TYR A 849 35.47 22.79 12.45
CA TYR A 849 36.84 23.20 12.79
C TYR A 849 37.04 23.40 14.30
N GLU A 850 36.09 24.06 14.96
CA GLU A 850 36.19 24.41 16.36
C GLU A 850 35.97 23.16 17.24
N GLU A 851 36.43 23.28 18.51
CA GLU A 851 36.19 22.25 19.49
C GLU A 851 34.68 21.97 19.68
N THR A 852 34.30 20.69 19.81
CA THR A 852 32.89 20.29 19.94
C THR A 852 32.20 20.83 21.20
N SER A 853 32.97 21.29 22.22
CA SER A 853 32.45 22.02 23.38
C SER A 853 31.72 23.30 23.01
N GLU A 854 32.01 23.87 21.83
CA GLU A 854 31.30 25.04 21.29
C GLU A 854 29.89 24.73 20.84
N LEU A 855 29.56 23.48 20.54
CA LEU A 855 28.21 23.04 20.14
C LEU A 855 27.22 22.91 21.31
N LYS A 856 27.71 22.83 22.53
CA LYS A 856 26.89 22.66 23.74
C LYS A 856 25.80 23.73 23.84
N ASP A 857 24.57 23.29 24.09
CA ASP A 857 23.35 24.11 24.18
C ASP A 857 22.97 24.86 22.88
N THR A 858 23.42 24.38 21.72
CA THR A 858 23.02 24.86 20.38
C THR A 858 22.12 23.84 19.67
N GLU A 859 21.69 24.14 18.45
CA GLU A 859 20.99 23.21 17.59
C GLU A 859 21.85 22.02 17.15
N TYR A 860 23.17 22.18 17.10
CA TYR A 860 24.13 21.13 16.74
C TYR A 860 24.75 20.40 17.94
N ASP A 861 24.10 20.41 19.09
CA ASP A 861 24.63 19.75 20.30
C ASP A 861 24.72 18.21 20.18
N SER A 862 24.18 17.59 19.12
CA SER A 862 24.36 16.18 18.79
C SER A 862 25.63 15.86 18.02
N TYR A 863 26.27 16.85 17.40
CA TYR A 863 27.43 16.65 16.54
C TYR A 863 28.77 16.70 17.31
N TYR A 864 28.77 16.17 18.55
CA TYR A 864 29.95 16.16 19.44
C TYR A 864 31.13 15.34 18.88
N TYR A 865 30.88 14.52 17.84
CA TYR A 865 31.87 13.72 17.15
C TYR A 865 32.56 14.47 15.99
N ALA A 866 32.00 15.56 15.48
CA ALA A 866 32.33 16.14 14.18
C ALA A 866 33.62 16.95 14.08
N ASN A 867 34.48 17.01 15.13
CA ASN A 867 35.72 17.76 15.01
C ASN A 867 36.66 17.14 13.98
N TYR A 868 37.03 17.94 12.95
CA TYR A 868 37.78 17.48 11.80
C TYR A 868 39.16 16.92 12.12
N GLU A 869 39.85 17.45 13.15
CA GLU A 869 41.19 17.00 13.51
C GLU A 869 41.21 15.54 13.97
N HIS A 870 40.10 15.05 14.50
CA HIS A 870 40.00 13.68 14.95
C HIS A 870 39.75 12.71 13.79
N TRP A 871 39.21 13.19 12.69
CA TRP A 871 38.72 12.31 11.62
C TRP A 871 39.46 12.43 10.28
N ILE A 872 40.17 13.52 10.01
CA ILE A 872 40.71 13.81 8.69
C ILE A 872 41.70 12.75 8.21
N ASP A 873 42.49 12.15 9.07
CA ASP A 873 43.42 11.07 8.73
C ASP A 873 42.65 9.79 8.40
N THR A 874 41.74 9.37 9.28
CA THR A 874 40.88 8.18 9.07
C THR A 874 40.03 8.31 7.80
N ALA A 875 39.34 9.42 7.62
CA ALA A 875 38.52 9.68 6.44
C ALA A 875 39.33 9.58 5.12
N THR A 876 40.55 10.13 5.14
CA THR A 876 41.43 10.04 3.99
C THR A 876 41.92 8.63 3.69
N GLU A 877 42.20 7.84 4.72
CA GLU A 877 42.64 6.43 4.55
C GLU A 877 41.48 5.56 4.05
N GLU A 878 40.28 5.74 4.60
CA GLU A 878 39.07 5.05 4.17
C GLU A 878 38.70 5.41 2.72
N TYR A 879 38.77 6.71 2.35
CA TYR A 879 38.55 7.12 0.97
C TYR A 879 39.53 6.45 0.01
N LYS A 880 40.86 6.45 0.30
CA LYS A 880 41.86 5.81 -0.57
C LYS A 880 41.69 4.31 -0.70
N LEU A 881 41.12 3.68 0.30
CA LEU A 881 40.83 2.26 0.28
C LEU A 881 39.66 1.94 -0.66
N LEU A 882 38.61 2.77 -0.63
CA LEU A 882 37.39 2.58 -1.43
C LEU A 882 37.51 3.16 -2.85
N ASP A 883 38.30 4.22 -3.02
CA ASP A 883 38.42 4.93 -4.30
C ASP A 883 38.61 4.01 -5.52
N PRO A 884 39.52 3.00 -5.51
CA PRO A 884 39.66 2.10 -6.67
C PRO A 884 38.44 1.24 -6.96
N ILE A 885 37.66 0.89 -5.92
CA ILE A 885 36.46 0.08 -6.07
C ILE A 885 35.32 0.96 -6.61
N LEU A 886 35.10 2.10 -5.94
CA LEU A 886 34.00 3.01 -6.28
C LEU A 886 34.15 3.62 -7.68
N ARG A 887 35.39 3.94 -8.12
CA ARG A 887 35.62 4.40 -9.48
C ARG A 887 35.29 3.37 -10.55
N ASP A 888 35.61 2.10 -10.28
CA ASP A 888 35.37 1.01 -11.24
C ASP A 888 33.87 0.74 -11.45
N VAL A 889 33.06 1.05 -10.47
CA VAL A 889 31.60 0.76 -10.51
C VAL A 889 30.72 2.00 -10.62
N SER A 890 31.27 3.20 -10.60
CA SER A 890 30.55 4.48 -10.43
C SER A 890 29.39 4.72 -11.39
N ASP A 891 29.49 4.28 -12.65
CA ASP A 891 28.46 4.41 -13.69
C ASP A 891 27.80 3.06 -14.06
N SER A 892 28.11 1.99 -13.30
CA SER A 892 27.67 0.64 -13.59
C SER A 892 26.50 0.24 -12.71
N PHE A 893 25.42 -0.27 -13.28
CA PHE A 893 24.26 -0.71 -12.50
C PHE A 893 24.57 -1.97 -11.69
N ILE A 894 24.01 -2.06 -10.47
CA ILE A 894 24.01 -3.31 -9.73
C ILE A 894 23.03 -4.26 -10.40
N THR A 895 23.50 -5.46 -10.75
CA THR A 895 22.73 -6.52 -11.42
C THR A 895 22.51 -7.76 -10.56
N GLY A 896 23.27 -7.92 -9.46
CA GLY A 896 23.10 -8.98 -8.50
C GLY A 896 23.49 -8.53 -7.09
N TYR A 897 22.78 -9.02 -6.09
CA TYR A 897 23.06 -8.78 -4.68
C TYR A 897 22.66 -10.03 -3.89
N ASP A 898 23.62 -10.84 -3.54
CA ASP A 898 23.42 -12.11 -2.87
C ASP A 898 23.93 -12.03 -1.43
N VAL A 899 23.13 -12.50 -0.49
CA VAL A 899 23.42 -12.47 0.94
C VAL A 899 23.44 -13.88 1.49
N GLU A 900 24.55 -14.28 2.10
CA GLU A 900 24.77 -15.60 2.67
C GLU A 900 25.17 -15.49 4.16
N ASN A 901 25.24 -16.63 4.86
CA ASN A 901 25.72 -16.74 6.25
C ASN A 901 25.00 -15.81 7.23
N ASP A 902 23.66 -15.86 7.24
CA ASP A 902 22.81 -15.05 8.12
C ASP A 902 23.11 -13.53 8.03
N GLY A 903 23.32 -13.02 6.81
CA GLY A 903 23.56 -11.61 6.55
C GLY A 903 25.02 -11.17 6.58
N ASN A 904 25.97 -12.05 6.92
CA ASN A 904 27.38 -11.67 7.14
C ASN A 904 28.23 -11.71 5.88
N TYR A 905 27.82 -12.37 4.80
CA TYR A 905 28.57 -12.48 3.57
C TYR A 905 27.75 -11.97 2.38
N ILE A 906 28.22 -10.89 1.76
CA ILE A 906 27.49 -10.18 0.71
C ILE A 906 28.31 -10.26 -0.59
N THR A 907 27.65 -10.61 -1.69
CA THR A 907 28.24 -10.59 -3.04
C THR A 907 27.44 -9.62 -3.91
N THR A 908 28.07 -8.54 -4.35
CA THR A 908 27.49 -7.56 -5.27
C THR A 908 28.10 -7.72 -6.65
N THR A 909 27.25 -7.83 -7.66
CA THR A 909 27.64 -7.95 -9.07
C THR A 909 27.16 -6.73 -9.83
N TYR A 910 28.06 -6.16 -10.63
CA TYR A 910 27.81 -4.99 -11.45
C TYR A 910 27.71 -5.32 -12.93
N GLU A 911 27.03 -4.49 -13.71
CA GLU A 911 26.82 -4.68 -15.15
C GLU A 911 28.12 -4.75 -15.95
N ASN A 912 29.15 -4.00 -15.52
CA ASN A 912 30.48 -4.04 -16.14
C ASN A 912 31.29 -5.33 -15.87
N GLY A 913 30.69 -6.25 -15.07
CA GLY A 913 31.28 -7.54 -14.72
C GLY A 913 32.14 -7.52 -13.44
N THR A 914 32.25 -6.37 -12.77
CA THR A 914 32.92 -6.25 -11.45
C THR A 914 32.12 -7.00 -10.40
N VAL A 915 32.84 -7.74 -9.54
CA VAL A 915 32.28 -8.45 -8.40
C VAL A 915 32.99 -7.99 -7.12
N VAL A 916 32.20 -7.56 -6.16
CA VAL A 916 32.66 -7.16 -4.83
C VAL A 916 32.03 -8.09 -3.79
N LYS A 917 32.88 -8.69 -2.94
CA LYS A 917 32.40 -9.56 -1.87
C LYS A 917 32.84 -8.99 -0.54
N VAL A 918 31.91 -8.90 0.41
CA VAL A 918 32.13 -8.33 1.73
C VAL A 918 31.78 -9.36 2.78
N ASP A 919 32.72 -9.61 3.68
CA ASP A 919 32.51 -10.43 4.88
C ASP A 919 32.49 -9.50 6.11
N LEU A 920 31.30 -9.30 6.67
CA LEU A 920 31.10 -8.40 7.82
C LEU A 920 31.71 -8.95 9.11
N GLU A 921 31.76 -10.28 9.30
CA GLU A 921 32.33 -10.91 10.48
C GLU A 921 33.88 -10.91 10.41
N ALA A 922 34.43 -11.34 9.27
CA ALA A 922 35.86 -11.35 9.06
C ALA A 922 36.45 -9.94 8.78
N LYS A 923 35.59 -8.94 8.48
CA LYS A 923 35.98 -7.57 8.09
C LYS A 923 36.90 -7.57 6.86
N THR A 924 36.52 -8.32 5.83
CA THR A 924 37.30 -8.45 4.62
C THR A 924 36.48 -8.09 3.38
N VAL A 925 37.18 -7.56 2.39
CA VAL A 925 36.60 -7.27 1.06
C VAL A 925 37.41 -8.01 0.02
N ASP A 926 36.74 -8.81 -0.83
CA ASP A 926 37.33 -9.36 -2.04
C ASP A 926 36.83 -8.54 -3.24
N TYR A 927 37.73 -7.81 -3.85
CA TYR A 927 37.46 -7.03 -5.03
C TYR A 927 38.20 -7.67 -6.23
N ASN A 928 37.45 -8.25 -7.13
CA ASN A 928 37.97 -8.96 -8.32
C ASN A 928 39.08 -10.00 -8.01
N GLY A 929 38.94 -10.70 -6.89
CA GLY A 929 39.91 -11.73 -6.45
C GLY A 929 41.12 -11.17 -5.68
N LYS A 930 41.10 -9.88 -5.32
CA LYS A 930 42.08 -9.25 -4.44
C LYS A 930 41.46 -9.04 -3.06
N LEU A 931 41.94 -9.80 -2.08
CA LEU A 931 41.48 -9.69 -0.71
C LEU A 931 42.09 -8.46 -0.03
N ILE A 932 41.25 -7.65 0.59
CA ILE A 932 41.56 -6.49 1.42
C ILE A 932 41.11 -6.82 2.85
N ASP A 933 42.01 -6.79 3.82
CA ASP A 933 41.71 -7.06 5.22
C ASP A 933 41.56 -5.74 5.98
N LEU A 934 40.33 -5.38 6.35
CA LEU A 934 40.03 -4.15 7.08
C LEU A 934 40.24 -4.27 8.60
N SER A 935 40.38 -5.47 9.13
CA SER A 935 40.63 -5.69 10.55
C SER A 935 41.97 -5.06 11.02
N GLN A 936 42.90 -4.80 10.09
CA GLN A 936 44.18 -4.16 10.36
C GLN A 936 44.07 -2.63 10.47
N TYR A 937 43.06 -2.04 9.78
CA TYR A 937 42.85 -0.58 9.81
C TYR A 937 42.11 -0.12 11.08
N SER A 938 41.24 -0.92 11.65
CA SER A 938 40.53 -0.61 12.91
C SER A 938 41.43 -0.50 14.16
N GLN A 939 42.69 -0.92 14.08
CA GLN A 939 43.59 -0.97 15.24
C GLN A 939 44.49 0.26 15.41
N GLU A 940 44.73 1.06 14.37
CA GLU A 940 45.73 2.15 14.39
C GLU A 940 45.20 3.59 14.44
N GLY A 941 43.90 3.90 14.16
CA GLY A 941 43.40 5.26 14.03
C GLY A 941 42.09 5.62 14.73
N GLY A 942 41.31 4.67 15.18
CA GLY A 942 39.97 4.95 15.75
C GLY A 942 40.08 5.54 17.17
N ILE A 943 39.26 6.60 17.42
CA ILE A 943 39.06 7.10 18.78
C ILE A 943 38.37 5.98 19.55
N ARG A 944 39.16 5.36 20.47
CA ARG A 944 38.61 4.47 21.49
C ARG A 944 38.08 5.33 22.63
N PHE A 945 36.76 5.32 22.84
CA PHE A 945 36.17 5.83 24.06
C PHE A 945 36.38 4.88 25.23
#